data_444b7e5278b34bd0a982782c0ff498d2
#
_entry.id   444b7e5278b34bd0a982782c0ff498d2
#
_cell.length_a   1.000
_cell.length_b   1.000
_cell.length_c   1.000
_cell.angle_alpha   90.00
_cell.angle_beta   90.00
_cell.angle_gamma   90.00
#
_symmetry.space_group_name_H-M   'P 1'
#
loop_
_entity.id
_entity.type
_entity.pdbx_description
1 polymer ?
#
loop_
_entity_poly.entity_id
_entity_poly.type
_entity_poly.pdbx_seq_one_letter_code
_entity_poly.pdbx_strand_id
1 'polypeptide(L)'
;MNQIQEINQNSLKTLNRIFSRFNGDFSLILAHCNYRIVRKKTIAQLQEQHPKLIKNIVIDTHVTNIYNILVQAIEAEQNPPMALIISGLESNKQLEILIKIMNQMREEFRRRFHCPVVVWVTDSLLHTLIRLAPDFHSWSTSISFEISTEDLLKFIQEITDEVSVKVLDSGAGIFLDNSYFDLEFGSPLRLELESARQELKNRGEPLNTEPEAGLEFILGRVSDHSHQIALQHYERSLQLWQQTNNLIRHSQLLFYLGFWWHSYGILNRTQKESAYPHAKTYYTESIQRFKQANRWDLVAKFINALADILFGLKQWQELEAVAKESIHYNQIYAYPFREARGYHFLAEVSLAKGSPLEAKILAEKAQNLLLKTCSNYHSQTPEQQLILDWETSYHQGWYLFTLAHANQQLNQHQEAINILEKAKARTKPQYDPELYIRILQLLQDLYFQKGEYLMAYEIKQKRREIEQQFRLRAFIGAGRLAHIQSISNPSFPPINHPQLINPEISASSHLSVVNWLCERIRRNDCRLTVIYGQSGVGKSSILQAGFIPELRKTTIDTRRFIPVLLQVYTNFNREFSRALATGIREVKNIELDSSGFNNQEIIIAQIRTLVNQNFWVIIIFDQFEEFFFACKDNQQRQTCYQFIKDCLDIPYVKIVLSLREDYLHYLLECTRQGYLEIIGNNILDINILSYIGNFTREEAKSVIQSLTEKTQLVLESALIEQLVEDLAEDLGEIRPIELQVVGSQLQTQKITTLKQYQQAGEKKHLVEDYLDEVIRDCGLSNKNLAELVLYLLTDENNTRPLKTRADLVREIKDMANHFENINQNLDTVLKIFVLSGLVFLLPEIPAERYQLVHDYLVSLIRQNRSSVILEQLEIERKKLQKAEAKNQELRRLFIRSIIIGSGMALLLTLALGFWRIAESKNKQVSLALENTKYTALTTENNQLEALLPLVTAGKLLSHQTPKSAIEQETQSKLSIAIQVIQEENILDGHDKNSVLSVSISPDSQIIASASDDKNN
;
A
#
# COMPACT_ATOMS: atom_id res chain seq x y z
N MET A 1 -50.68 -31.75 0.56
CA MET A 1 -50.68 -31.08 1.88
C MET A 1 -50.89 -32.03 3.07
N ASN A 2 -51.81 -32.94 3.02
CA ASN A 2 -52.08 -33.82 4.18
C ASN A 2 -50.94 -34.75 4.60
N GLN A 3 -50.14 -35.27 3.67
CA GLN A 3 -49.13 -36.29 3.97
C GLN A 3 -47.94 -35.72 4.81
N ILE A 4 -47.41 -34.52 4.49
CA ILE A 4 -46.33 -33.89 5.24
C ILE A 4 -46.78 -33.45 6.64
N GLN A 5 -48.02 -32.92 6.77
CA GLN A 5 -48.60 -32.60 8.06
C GLN A 5 -48.80 -33.86 8.93
N GLU A 6 -49.20 -34.96 8.31
CA GLU A 6 -49.34 -36.25 9.00
C GLU A 6 -47.97 -36.81 9.46
N ILE A 7 -46.91 -36.71 8.64
CA ILE A 7 -45.56 -37.12 9.01
C ILE A 7 -45.08 -36.29 10.21
N ASN A 8 -45.20 -34.97 10.14
CA ASN A 8 -44.76 -34.09 11.23
C ASN A 8 -45.57 -34.29 12.52
N GLN A 9 -46.88 -34.51 12.42
CA GLN A 9 -47.71 -34.84 13.57
C GLN A 9 -47.32 -36.18 14.19
N ASN A 10 -47.01 -37.19 13.40
CA ASN A 10 -46.55 -38.49 13.89
C ASN A 10 -45.17 -38.38 14.56
N SER A 11 -44.23 -37.59 13.97
CA SER A 11 -42.93 -37.27 14.56
C SER A 11 -43.10 -36.55 15.91
N LEU A 12 -43.99 -35.56 15.98
CA LEU A 12 -44.30 -34.82 17.20
C LEU A 12 -44.95 -35.74 18.28
N LYS A 13 -45.88 -36.60 17.88
CA LYS A 13 -46.48 -37.60 18.78
C LYS A 13 -45.42 -38.57 19.30
N THR A 14 -44.46 -38.94 18.51
CA THR A 14 -43.36 -39.80 18.91
C THR A 14 -42.45 -39.12 19.96
N LEU A 15 -42.07 -37.88 19.76
CA LEU A 15 -41.33 -37.09 20.78
C LEU A 15 -42.14 -36.97 22.08
N ASN A 16 -43.42 -36.60 22.00
CA ASN A 16 -44.30 -36.51 23.16
C ASN A 16 -44.45 -37.85 23.91
N ARG A 17 -44.51 -38.99 23.20
CA ARG A 17 -44.55 -40.33 23.84
C ARG A 17 -43.22 -40.62 24.57
N ILE A 18 -42.09 -40.25 23.98
CA ILE A 18 -40.79 -40.43 24.64
C ILE A 18 -40.73 -39.55 25.89
N PHE A 19 -41.18 -38.31 25.85
CA PHE A 19 -41.21 -37.43 27.01
C PHE A 19 -42.17 -37.92 28.09
N SER A 20 -43.40 -38.38 27.74
CA SER A 20 -44.41 -38.82 28.67
C SER A 20 -44.08 -40.17 29.34
N ARG A 21 -43.27 -41.02 28.70
CA ARG A 21 -42.84 -42.33 29.23
C ARG A 21 -41.51 -42.27 29.96
N PHE A 22 -41.07 -41.10 30.29
CA PHE A 22 -39.80 -40.86 30.95
C PHE A 22 -39.75 -41.51 32.34
N ASN A 23 -38.84 -42.45 32.54
CA ASN A 23 -38.60 -43.18 33.81
C ASN A 23 -37.26 -42.85 34.46
N GLY A 24 -36.62 -41.73 34.09
CA GLY A 24 -35.28 -41.37 34.58
C GLY A 24 -34.11 -41.98 33.81
N ASP A 25 -34.33 -42.52 32.64
CA ASP A 25 -33.28 -43.11 31.76
C ASP A 25 -32.81 -42.14 30.67
N PHE A 26 -31.54 -42.22 30.34
CA PHE A 26 -30.94 -41.45 29.21
C PHE A 26 -31.44 -42.00 27.87
N SER A 27 -31.88 -41.13 27.00
CA SER A 27 -32.14 -41.45 25.58
C SER A 27 -31.65 -40.34 24.67
N LEU A 28 -30.97 -40.70 23.58
CA LEU A 28 -30.50 -39.75 22.58
C LEU A 28 -31.38 -39.79 21.35
N ILE A 29 -31.86 -38.63 20.94
CA ILE A 29 -32.76 -38.47 19.79
C ILE A 29 -32.11 -37.44 18.83
N LEU A 30 -31.93 -37.85 17.58
CA LEU A 30 -31.56 -36.95 16.51
C LEU A 30 -32.78 -36.49 15.77
N ALA A 31 -33.23 -35.26 15.97
CA ALA A 31 -34.33 -34.64 15.27
C ALA A 31 -33.81 -34.05 13.94
N HIS A 32 -34.05 -34.77 12.86
CA HIS A 32 -33.56 -34.40 11.53
C HIS A 32 -34.49 -33.37 10.88
N CYS A 33 -33.96 -32.18 10.59
CA CYS A 33 -34.65 -31.12 9.87
C CYS A 33 -33.69 -30.06 9.33
N ASN A 34 -33.74 -29.79 8.04
CA ASN A 34 -32.90 -28.81 7.39
C ASN A 34 -33.36 -27.36 7.62
N TYR A 35 -34.59 -27.12 8.08
CA TYR A 35 -35.24 -25.82 8.08
C TYR A 35 -35.46 -25.27 9.48
N ARG A 36 -34.87 -24.10 9.79
CA ARG A 36 -34.99 -23.40 11.09
C ARG A 36 -36.46 -23.06 11.44
N ILE A 37 -37.28 -22.72 10.44
CA ILE A 37 -38.70 -22.37 10.65
C ILE A 37 -39.50 -23.55 11.18
N VAL A 38 -39.30 -24.76 10.65
CA VAL A 38 -39.97 -25.99 11.12
C VAL A 38 -39.47 -26.35 12.53
N ARG A 39 -38.17 -26.27 12.77
CA ARG A 39 -37.56 -26.51 14.08
C ARG A 39 -38.13 -25.57 15.16
N LYS A 40 -38.14 -24.24 14.92
CA LYS A 40 -38.72 -23.26 15.85
C LYS A 40 -40.20 -23.52 16.16
N LYS A 41 -40.99 -23.82 15.11
CA LYS A 41 -42.40 -24.13 15.25
C LYS A 41 -42.63 -25.39 16.09
N THR A 42 -41.85 -26.44 15.84
CA THR A 42 -41.90 -27.70 16.57
C THR A 42 -41.48 -27.54 18.03
N ILE A 43 -40.39 -26.83 18.28
CA ILE A 43 -39.90 -26.52 19.66
C ILE A 43 -40.96 -25.71 20.42
N ALA A 44 -41.57 -24.69 19.82
CA ALA A 44 -42.62 -23.89 20.44
C ALA A 44 -43.83 -24.75 20.81
N GLN A 45 -44.28 -25.63 19.92
CA GLN A 45 -45.37 -26.57 20.18
C GLN A 45 -45.07 -27.54 21.32
N LEU A 46 -43.83 -28.05 21.39
CA LEU A 46 -43.39 -28.92 22.50
C LEU A 46 -43.35 -28.19 23.83
N GLN A 47 -42.87 -26.94 23.84
CA GLN A 47 -42.85 -26.10 25.05
C GLN A 47 -44.25 -25.68 25.53
N GLU A 48 -45.16 -25.46 24.62
CA GLU A 48 -46.58 -25.17 24.91
C GLU A 48 -47.30 -26.37 25.56
N GLN A 49 -47.00 -27.57 25.07
CA GLN A 49 -47.54 -28.82 25.60
C GLN A 49 -46.95 -29.24 26.95
N HIS A 50 -45.67 -28.85 27.19
CA HIS A 50 -44.92 -29.19 28.41
C HIS A 50 -44.29 -27.95 29.04
N PRO A 51 -45.05 -26.99 29.55
CA PRO A 51 -44.53 -25.72 30.05
C PRO A 51 -43.60 -25.94 31.24
N LYS A 52 -42.42 -25.31 31.19
CA LYS A 52 -41.35 -25.37 32.20
C LYS A 52 -40.64 -26.72 32.41
N LEU A 53 -40.97 -27.73 31.63
CA LEU A 53 -40.37 -29.08 31.73
C LEU A 53 -39.32 -29.35 30.66
N ILE A 54 -39.33 -28.60 29.52
CA ILE A 54 -38.40 -28.77 28.40
C ILE A 54 -37.44 -27.58 28.38
N LYS A 55 -36.11 -27.86 28.47
CA LYS A 55 -35.06 -26.86 28.33
C LYS A 55 -34.53 -26.86 26.92
N ASN A 56 -34.66 -25.72 26.22
CA ASN A 56 -34.07 -25.52 24.93
C ASN A 56 -32.74 -24.78 25.07
N ILE A 57 -31.64 -25.35 24.55
CA ILE A 57 -30.29 -24.84 24.61
C ILE A 57 -29.80 -24.59 23.19
N VAL A 58 -29.50 -23.34 22.87
CA VAL A 58 -28.93 -22.93 21.60
C VAL A 58 -27.41 -22.84 21.77
N ILE A 59 -26.68 -23.57 20.96
CA ILE A 59 -25.19 -23.61 21.02
C ILE A 59 -24.60 -22.43 20.27
N ASP A 60 -23.70 -21.71 20.94
CA ASP A 60 -22.99 -20.57 20.40
C ASP A 60 -21.88 -21.02 19.43
N THR A 61 -21.47 -20.12 18.53
CA THR A 61 -20.50 -20.34 17.42
C THR A 61 -19.10 -20.75 17.88
N HIS A 62 -18.73 -20.54 19.13
CA HIS A 62 -17.36 -20.78 19.66
C HIS A 62 -17.28 -21.89 20.73
N VAL A 63 -18.35 -22.63 20.94
CA VAL A 63 -18.38 -23.71 21.93
C VAL A 63 -17.53 -24.88 21.48
N THR A 64 -16.62 -25.33 22.36
CA THR A 64 -15.78 -26.50 22.10
C THR A 64 -16.24 -27.75 22.86
N ASN A 65 -16.98 -27.59 23.95
CA ASN A 65 -17.47 -28.69 24.78
C ASN A 65 -18.92 -28.47 25.22
N ILE A 66 -19.83 -29.20 24.56
CA ILE A 66 -21.27 -29.14 24.81
C ILE A 66 -21.66 -29.74 26.17
N TYR A 67 -20.95 -30.78 26.62
CA TYR A 67 -21.23 -31.46 27.88
C TYR A 67 -21.25 -30.50 29.08
N ASN A 68 -20.26 -29.62 29.18
CA ASN A 68 -20.18 -28.63 30.25
C ASN A 68 -21.35 -27.65 30.26
N ILE A 69 -21.80 -27.22 29.07
CA ILE A 69 -22.96 -26.33 28.92
C ILE A 69 -24.24 -27.03 29.39
N LEU A 70 -24.41 -28.28 29.03
CA LEU A 70 -25.57 -29.05 29.43
C LEU A 70 -25.59 -29.29 30.94
N VAL A 71 -24.44 -29.59 31.55
CA VAL A 71 -24.32 -29.74 33.02
C VAL A 71 -24.68 -28.44 33.70
N GLN A 72 -24.10 -27.31 33.29
CA GLN A 72 -24.41 -25.99 33.85
C GLN A 72 -25.92 -25.63 33.71
N ALA A 73 -26.51 -25.95 32.54
CA ALA A 73 -27.91 -25.67 32.28
C ALA A 73 -28.86 -26.47 33.17
N ILE A 74 -28.46 -27.68 33.59
CA ILE A 74 -29.25 -28.52 34.54
C ILE A 74 -29.04 -28.06 35.98
N GLU A 75 -27.79 -27.76 36.37
CA GLU A 75 -27.45 -27.31 37.71
C GLU A 75 -28.03 -25.92 38.07
N ALA A 76 -28.32 -25.11 37.05
CA ALA A 76 -28.99 -23.81 37.25
C ALA A 76 -30.50 -23.93 37.54
N GLU A 77 -31.14 -25.09 37.36
CA GLU A 77 -32.57 -25.30 37.54
C GLU A 77 -32.84 -25.95 38.90
N GLN A 78 -33.91 -25.50 39.60
CA GLN A 78 -34.33 -26.08 40.89
C GLN A 78 -34.93 -27.49 40.76
N ASN A 79 -35.51 -27.77 39.58
CA ASN A 79 -36.05 -29.09 39.24
C ASN A 79 -35.38 -29.60 37.96
N PRO A 80 -34.99 -30.89 37.88
CA PRO A 80 -34.40 -31.46 36.69
C PRO A 80 -35.40 -31.37 35.51
N PRO A 81 -34.94 -30.95 34.31
CA PRO A 81 -35.80 -30.85 33.14
C PRO A 81 -36.22 -32.24 32.67
N MET A 82 -37.46 -32.36 32.17
CA MET A 82 -38.03 -33.59 31.60
C MET A 82 -37.31 -33.97 30.29
N ALA A 83 -36.85 -32.99 29.52
CA ALA A 83 -36.07 -33.20 28.30
C ALA A 83 -35.16 -31.98 28.02
N LEU A 84 -34.00 -32.27 27.39
CA LEU A 84 -33.11 -31.27 26.86
C LEU A 84 -33.22 -31.21 25.35
N ILE A 85 -33.38 -30.03 24.78
CA ILE A 85 -33.37 -29.81 23.33
C ILE A 85 -32.10 -28.98 23.01
N ILE A 86 -31.29 -29.46 22.05
CA ILE A 86 -30.07 -28.85 21.60
C ILE A 86 -30.25 -28.41 20.16
N SER A 87 -29.98 -27.15 19.87
CA SER A 87 -30.04 -26.59 18.52
C SER A 87 -28.88 -25.64 18.26
N GLY A 88 -28.57 -25.32 17.00
CA GLY A 88 -27.53 -24.40 16.60
C GLY A 88 -26.14 -25.02 16.45
N LEU A 89 -25.99 -26.33 16.51
CA LEU A 89 -24.70 -27.02 16.31
C LEU A 89 -24.09 -26.72 14.94
N GLU A 90 -24.93 -26.61 13.92
CA GLU A 90 -24.56 -26.32 12.54
C GLU A 90 -23.86 -24.97 12.35
N SER A 91 -24.04 -24.03 13.28
CA SER A 91 -23.42 -22.69 13.26
C SER A 91 -22.07 -22.66 13.95
N ASN A 92 -21.60 -23.76 14.53
CA ASN A 92 -20.37 -23.77 15.32
C ASN A 92 -19.12 -23.81 14.42
N LYS A 93 -18.21 -22.85 14.59
CA LYS A 93 -16.96 -22.74 13.82
C LYS A 93 -15.94 -23.85 14.09
N GLN A 94 -16.09 -24.58 15.20
CA GLN A 94 -15.24 -25.70 15.60
C GLN A 94 -16.02 -27.02 15.63
N LEU A 95 -17.00 -27.16 14.74
CA LEU A 95 -17.94 -28.26 14.70
C LEU A 95 -17.26 -29.65 14.74
N GLU A 96 -16.21 -29.88 13.97
CA GLU A 96 -15.50 -31.16 13.94
C GLU A 96 -14.87 -31.54 15.30
N ILE A 97 -14.30 -30.54 15.99
CA ILE A 97 -13.71 -30.75 17.32
C ILE A 97 -14.82 -31.07 18.32
N LEU A 98 -15.89 -30.29 18.29
CA LEU A 98 -17.06 -30.48 19.16
C LEU A 98 -17.65 -31.88 19.00
N ILE A 99 -17.86 -32.36 17.77
CA ILE A 99 -18.42 -33.68 17.47
C ILE A 99 -17.47 -34.80 17.94
N LYS A 100 -16.16 -34.67 17.76
CA LYS A 100 -15.17 -35.65 18.28
C LYS A 100 -15.21 -35.73 19.80
N ILE A 101 -15.33 -34.60 20.49
CA ILE A 101 -15.49 -34.54 21.94
C ILE A 101 -16.80 -35.20 22.39
N MET A 102 -17.91 -34.98 21.68
CA MET A 102 -19.17 -35.66 21.98
C MET A 102 -19.04 -37.19 21.89
N ASN A 103 -18.33 -37.73 20.89
CA ASN A 103 -18.07 -39.15 20.77
C ASN A 103 -17.24 -39.71 21.93
N GLN A 104 -16.19 -38.97 22.32
CA GLN A 104 -15.33 -39.37 23.45
C GLN A 104 -16.08 -39.36 24.79
N MET A 105 -16.97 -38.37 25.00
CA MET A 105 -17.68 -38.17 26.25
C MET A 105 -19.06 -38.90 26.33
N ARG A 106 -19.37 -39.75 25.36
CA ARG A 106 -20.69 -40.40 25.28
C ARG A 106 -21.13 -41.13 26.55
N GLU A 107 -20.20 -41.82 27.22
CA GLU A 107 -20.49 -42.50 28.49
C GLU A 107 -20.85 -41.55 29.62
N GLU A 108 -20.20 -40.35 29.64
CA GLU A 108 -20.53 -39.31 30.64
C GLU A 108 -21.90 -38.69 30.37
N PHE A 109 -22.32 -38.56 29.10
CA PHE A 109 -23.72 -38.20 28.77
C PHE A 109 -24.70 -39.17 29.39
N ARG A 110 -24.50 -40.49 29.23
CA ARG A 110 -25.36 -41.51 29.77
C ARG A 110 -25.38 -41.52 31.30
N ARG A 111 -24.25 -41.28 31.94
CA ARG A 111 -24.14 -41.29 33.41
C ARG A 111 -24.77 -40.06 34.07
N ARG A 112 -24.65 -38.89 33.43
CA ARG A 112 -25.03 -37.61 34.05
C ARG A 112 -26.47 -37.20 33.71
N PHE A 113 -26.91 -37.45 32.48
CA PHE A 113 -28.24 -37.02 32.02
C PHE A 113 -29.28 -38.13 32.19
N HIS A 114 -30.16 -37.89 33.15
CA HIS A 114 -31.27 -38.82 33.39
C HIS A 114 -32.56 -38.36 32.70
N CYS A 115 -32.45 -37.83 31.46
CA CYS A 115 -33.54 -37.36 30.65
C CYS A 115 -33.27 -37.54 29.15
N PRO A 116 -34.29 -37.55 28.28
CA PRO A 116 -34.10 -37.51 26.85
C PRO A 116 -33.36 -36.25 26.40
N VAL A 117 -32.35 -36.44 25.54
CA VAL A 117 -31.59 -35.37 24.89
C VAL A 117 -31.92 -35.39 23.40
N VAL A 118 -32.60 -34.36 22.93
CA VAL A 118 -32.98 -34.17 21.54
C VAL A 118 -31.94 -33.22 20.88
N VAL A 119 -31.26 -33.71 19.89
CA VAL A 119 -30.28 -32.91 19.11
C VAL A 119 -30.87 -32.64 17.73
N TRP A 120 -31.08 -31.39 17.39
CA TRP A 120 -31.48 -31.01 16.04
C TRP A 120 -30.30 -31.12 15.09
N VAL A 121 -30.54 -31.85 13.99
CA VAL A 121 -29.46 -32.07 12.97
C VAL A 121 -29.98 -31.76 11.58
N THR A 122 -29.09 -31.17 10.76
CA THR A 122 -29.28 -31.03 9.32
C THR A 122 -28.66 -32.22 8.59
N ASP A 123 -28.88 -32.36 7.29
CA ASP A 123 -28.23 -33.40 6.47
C ASP A 123 -26.69 -33.33 6.60
N SER A 124 -26.12 -32.16 6.45
CA SER A 124 -24.67 -31.95 6.56
C SER A 124 -24.14 -32.31 7.95
N LEU A 125 -24.85 -31.90 9.01
CA LEU A 125 -24.47 -32.23 10.40
C LEU A 125 -24.61 -33.73 10.67
N LEU A 126 -25.66 -34.38 10.17
CA LEU A 126 -25.87 -35.82 10.32
C LEU A 126 -24.75 -36.62 9.63
N HIS A 127 -24.37 -36.25 8.41
CA HIS A 127 -23.21 -36.86 7.71
C HIS A 127 -21.91 -36.68 8.50
N THR A 128 -21.70 -35.51 9.08
CA THR A 128 -20.52 -35.24 9.90
C THR A 128 -20.52 -36.05 11.21
N LEU A 129 -21.69 -36.20 11.86
CA LEU A 129 -21.87 -37.05 13.03
C LEU A 129 -21.58 -38.51 12.74
N ILE A 130 -22.13 -39.06 11.64
CA ILE A 130 -21.86 -40.44 11.22
C ILE A 130 -20.37 -40.69 10.99
N ARG A 131 -19.67 -39.77 10.38
CA ARG A 131 -18.24 -39.86 10.08
C ARG A 131 -17.34 -39.70 11.29
N LEU A 132 -17.57 -38.72 12.18
CA LEU A 132 -16.67 -38.31 13.26
C LEU A 132 -17.10 -38.80 14.65
N ALA A 133 -18.37 -39.17 14.83
CA ALA A 133 -18.95 -39.65 16.09
C ALA A 133 -19.85 -40.91 15.88
N PRO A 134 -19.32 -42.00 15.26
CA PRO A 134 -20.12 -43.17 14.91
C PRO A 134 -20.73 -43.85 16.15
N ASP A 135 -20.00 -43.91 17.27
CA ASP A 135 -20.47 -44.49 18.49
C ASP A 135 -21.64 -43.68 19.11
N PHE A 136 -21.50 -42.33 19.12
CA PHE A 136 -22.58 -41.45 19.61
C PHE A 136 -23.81 -41.54 18.72
N HIS A 137 -23.63 -41.62 17.41
CA HIS A 137 -24.75 -41.85 16.46
C HIS A 137 -25.45 -43.20 16.66
N SER A 138 -24.68 -44.28 16.92
CA SER A 138 -25.26 -45.63 17.10
C SER A 138 -26.22 -45.73 18.31
N TRP A 139 -26.13 -44.83 19.28
CA TRP A 139 -27.00 -44.75 20.45
C TRP A 139 -28.29 -43.96 20.21
N SER A 140 -28.40 -43.30 19.05
CA SER A 140 -29.48 -42.36 18.77
C SER A 140 -30.66 -43.01 18.09
N THR A 141 -31.83 -42.40 18.33
CA THR A 141 -33.04 -42.67 17.53
C THR A 141 -33.29 -41.45 16.63
N SER A 142 -33.39 -41.66 15.33
CA SER A 142 -33.63 -40.57 14.35
C SER A 142 -35.14 -40.35 14.14
N ILE A 143 -35.57 -39.08 14.18
CA ILE A 143 -36.95 -38.64 13.90
C ILE A 143 -36.86 -37.50 12.88
N SER A 144 -37.57 -37.62 11.76
CA SER A 144 -37.53 -36.64 10.66
C SER A 144 -38.71 -35.68 10.70
N PHE A 145 -38.46 -34.42 10.36
CA PHE A 145 -39.43 -33.37 10.13
C PHE A 145 -39.27 -32.78 8.75
N GLU A 146 -40.37 -32.65 8.02
CA GLU A 146 -40.40 -32.18 6.65
C GLU A 146 -41.06 -30.80 6.58
N ILE A 147 -40.65 -29.99 5.57
CA ILE A 147 -41.26 -28.67 5.30
C ILE A 147 -42.35 -28.79 4.26
N SER A 148 -43.48 -28.08 4.42
CA SER A 148 -44.55 -28.02 3.41
C SER A 148 -44.10 -27.18 2.21
N THR A 149 -44.63 -27.46 1.01
CA THR A 149 -44.31 -26.67 -0.21
C THR A 149 -44.67 -25.19 -0.01
N GLU A 150 -45.76 -24.89 0.68
CA GLU A 150 -46.22 -23.53 0.98
C GLU A 150 -45.23 -22.80 1.92
N ASP A 151 -44.77 -23.47 3.00
CA ASP A 151 -43.76 -22.91 3.91
C ASP A 151 -42.39 -22.74 3.22
N LEU A 152 -42.07 -23.63 2.27
CA LEU A 152 -40.85 -23.58 1.49
C LEU A 152 -40.83 -22.37 0.52
N LEU A 153 -41.93 -22.15 -0.20
CA LEU A 153 -42.10 -20.99 -1.08
C LEU A 153 -42.04 -19.66 -0.28
N LYS A 154 -42.75 -19.65 0.86
CA LYS A 154 -42.75 -18.49 1.77
C LYS A 154 -41.34 -18.19 2.33
N PHE A 155 -40.61 -19.21 2.72
CA PHE A 155 -39.23 -19.09 3.20
C PHE A 155 -38.34 -18.43 2.14
N ILE A 156 -38.37 -18.91 0.90
CA ILE A 156 -37.55 -18.31 -0.18
C ILE A 156 -37.96 -16.85 -0.42
N GLN A 157 -39.23 -16.53 -0.42
CA GLN A 157 -39.71 -15.17 -0.60
C GLN A 157 -39.23 -14.25 0.52
N GLU A 158 -39.38 -14.65 1.79
CA GLU A 158 -38.98 -13.87 2.95
C GLU A 158 -37.46 -13.56 2.89
N ILE A 159 -36.62 -14.54 2.58
CA ILE A 159 -35.18 -14.36 2.49
C ILE A 159 -34.79 -13.43 1.33
N THR A 160 -35.40 -13.63 0.15
CA THR A 160 -35.12 -12.76 -1.01
C THR A 160 -35.55 -11.32 -0.75
N ASP A 161 -36.65 -11.12 -0.03
CA ASP A 161 -37.12 -9.79 0.36
C ASP A 161 -36.20 -9.15 1.41
N GLU A 162 -35.83 -9.90 2.44
CA GLU A 162 -34.90 -9.41 3.50
C GLU A 162 -33.53 -8.98 2.94
N VAL A 163 -32.92 -9.83 2.12
CA VAL A 163 -31.62 -9.53 1.49
C VAL A 163 -31.74 -8.28 0.64
N SER A 164 -32.80 -8.15 -0.15
CA SER A 164 -32.96 -7.00 -1.03
C SER A 164 -33.20 -5.70 -0.27
N VAL A 165 -34.01 -5.71 0.79
CA VAL A 165 -34.24 -4.51 1.63
C VAL A 165 -32.93 -4.03 2.22
N LYS A 166 -32.15 -4.91 2.82
CA LYS A 166 -30.82 -4.56 3.40
C LYS A 166 -29.85 -4.00 2.35
N VAL A 167 -29.84 -4.59 1.14
CA VAL A 167 -28.99 -4.10 0.03
C VAL A 167 -29.41 -2.72 -0.43
N LEU A 168 -30.71 -2.44 -0.57
CA LEU A 168 -31.23 -1.13 -0.94
C LEU A 168 -30.99 -0.08 0.17
N ASP A 169 -31.03 -0.48 1.42
CA ASP A 169 -30.73 0.39 2.55
C ASP A 169 -29.27 0.78 2.61
N SER A 170 -28.36 -0.13 2.39
CA SER A 170 -26.93 0.14 2.32
C SER A 170 -26.57 1.09 1.17
N GLY A 171 -27.16 0.91 -0.01
CA GLY A 171 -26.86 1.68 -1.22
C GLY A 171 -25.47 1.35 -1.80
N ALA A 172 -24.96 2.20 -2.69
CA ALA A 172 -23.62 2.08 -3.24
C ALA A 172 -22.55 2.60 -2.26
N GLY A 173 -21.35 2.05 -2.35
CA GLY A 173 -20.15 2.54 -1.64
C GLY A 173 -19.57 1.57 -0.61
N ILE A 174 -20.37 0.66 -0.05
CA ILE A 174 -19.89 -0.47 0.77
C ILE A 174 -20.60 -1.72 0.31
N PHE A 175 -19.83 -2.77 0.05
CA PHE A 175 -20.37 -4.08 -0.24
C PHE A 175 -20.69 -4.78 1.09
N LEU A 176 -21.97 -5.08 1.31
CA LEU A 176 -22.35 -5.92 2.44
C LEU A 176 -21.88 -7.35 2.16
N ASP A 177 -20.96 -7.83 2.98
CA ASP A 177 -20.43 -9.19 2.89
C ASP A 177 -21.54 -10.23 3.05
N ASN A 178 -21.35 -11.42 2.47
CA ASN A 178 -22.32 -12.51 2.61
C ASN A 178 -22.46 -13.00 4.06
N SER A 179 -21.44 -12.78 4.91
CA SER A 179 -21.52 -13.05 6.36
C SER A 179 -22.59 -12.21 7.07
N TYR A 180 -22.84 -10.99 6.59
CA TYR A 180 -23.89 -10.11 7.15
C TYR A 180 -25.32 -10.68 6.97
N PHE A 181 -25.50 -11.52 5.96
CA PHE A 181 -26.78 -12.18 5.65
C PHE A 181 -26.83 -13.63 6.11
N ASP A 182 -25.80 -14.15 6.78
CA ASP A 182 -25.62 -15.59 7.06
C ASP A 182 -25.61 -16.44 5.76
N LEU A 183 -25.05 -15.88 4.67
CA LEU A 183 -24.95 -16.49 3.33
C LEU A 183 -23.51 -16.85 2.93
N GLU A 184 -22.55 -16.80 3.85
CA GLU A 184 -21.18 -17.25 3.61
C GLU A 184 -21.11 -18.76 3.36
N PHE A 185 -20.03 -19.22 2.74
CA PHE A 185 -19.88 -20.65 2.42
C PHE A 185 -19.97 -21.52 3.68
N GLY A 186 -20.88 -22.49 3.66
CA GLY A 186 -21.13 -23.40 4.78
C GLY A 186 -22.01 -22.82 5.89
N SER A 187 -22.51 -21.58 5.76
CA SER A 187 -23.44 -21.01 6.73
C SER A 187 -24.80 -21.74 6.71
N PRO A 188 -25.49 -21.80 7.85
CA PRO A 188 -26.75 -22.53 7.96
C PRO A 188 -27.82 -22.01 7.01
N LEU A 189 -27.98 -20.69 6.87
CA LEU A 189 -28.98 -20.12 5.97
C LEU A 189 -28.70 -20.42 4.50
N ARG A 190 -27.44 -20.40 4.08
CA ARG A 190 -27.04 -20.77 2.72
C ARG A 190 -27.38 -22.25 2.43
N LEU A 191 -27.06 -23.15 3.37
CA LEU A 191 -27.38 -24.57 3.26
C LEU A 191 -28.89 -24.81 3.22
N GLU A 192 -29.68 -24.10 4.07
CA GLU A 192 -31.12 -24.14 4.02
C GLU A 192 -31.68 -23.69 2.66
N LEU A 193 -31.11 -22.61 2.07
CA LEU A 193 -31.53 -22.06 0.78
C LEU A 193 -31.20 -23.02 -0.38
N GLU A 194 -30.00 -23.61 -0.38
CA GLU A 194 -29.58 -24.63 -1.36
C GLU A 194 -30.45 -25.89 -1.27
N SER A 195 -30.75 -26.35 -0.05
CA SER A 195 -31.68 -27.47 0.20
C SER A 195 -33.09 -27.15 -0.29
N ALA A 196 -33.59 -25.94 -0.01
CA ALA A 196 -34.93 -25.50 -0.43
C ALA A 196 -35.08 -25.50 -1.96
N ARG A 197 -34.05 -24.97 -2.66
CA ARG A 197 -34.01 -24.99 -4.14
C ARG A 197 -34.03 -26.40 -4.70
N GLN A 198 -33.22 -27.31 -4.14
CA GLN A 198 -33.15 -28.70 -4.59
C GLN A 198 -34.46 -29.45 -4.34
N GLU A 199 -35.08 -29.19 -3.20
CA GLU A 199 -36.31 -29.82 -2.81
C GLU A 199 -37.49 -29.38 -3.69
N LEU A 200 -37.66 -28.10 -4.00
CA LEU A 200 -38.64 -27.61 -4.96
C LEU A 200 -38.47 -28.25 -6.34
N LYS A 201 -37.20 -28.31 -6.81
CA LYS A 201 -36.88 -28.99 -8.08
C LYS A 201 -37.27 -30.46 -8.08
N ASN A 202 -37.03 -31.17 -6.97
CA ASN A 202 -37.37 -32.57 -6.82
C ASN A 202 -38.89 -32.80 -6.77
N ARG A 203 -39.62 -31.84 -6.20
CA ARG A 203 -41.11 -31.88 -6.16
C ARG A 203 -41.78 -31.48 -7.48
N GLY A 204 -40.99 -30.89 -8.42
CA GLY A 204 -41.50 -30.39 -9.71
C GLY A 204 -42.38 -29.14 -9.55
N GLU A 205 -42.26 -28.40 -8.43
CA GLU A 205 -43.05 -27.21 -8.14
C GLU A 205 -42.29 -25.96 -8.64
N PRO A 206 -42.85 -25.20 -9.62
CA PRO A 206 -42.21 -24.00 -10.11
C PRO A 206 -42.32 -22.86 -9.09
N LEU A 207 -41.23 -22.06 -8.98
CA LEU A 207 -41.29 -20.78 -8.26
C LEU A 207 -42.07 -19.75 -9.09
N ASN A 208 -42.78 -18.86 -8.42
CA ASN A 208 -43.28 -17.64 -9.06
C ASN A 208 -42.09 -16.78 -9.56
N THR A 209 -42.35 -15.99 -10.60
CA THR A 209 -41.29 -15.21 -11.31
C THR A 209 -40.48 -14.29 -10.38
N GLU A 210 -41.12 -13.59 -9.42
CA GLU A 210 -40.39 -12.66 -8.51
C GLU A 210 -39.52 -13.39 -7.48
N PRO A 211 -39.99 -14.42 -6.72
CA PRO A 211 -39.12 -15.22 -5.85
C PRO A 211 -38.00 -15.95 -6.60
N GLU A 212 -38.24 -16.45 -7.82
CA GLU A 212 -37.19 -17.07 -8.64
C GLU A 212 -36.13 -16.04 -9.03
N ALA A 213 -36.54 -14.86 -9.47
CA ALA A 213 -35.61 -13.76 -9.80
C ALA A 213 -34.79 -13.32 -8.58
N GLY A 214 -35.41 -13.22 -7.40
CA GLY A 214 -34.74 -12.91 -6.15
C GLY A 214 -33.75 -14.01 -5.73
N LEU A 215 -34.12 -15.27 -5.89
CA LEU A 215 -33.24 -16.42 -5.62
C LEU A 215 -32.01 -16.42 -6.56
N GLU A 216 -32.18 -16.20 -7.85
CA GLU A 216 -31.09 -16.09 -8.81
C GLU A 216 -30.16 -14.91 -8.48
N PHE A 217 -30.69 -13.78 -7.99
CA PHE A 217 -29.88 -12.69 -7.49
C PHE A 217 -29.00 -13.11 -6.30
N ILE A 218 -29.56 -13.85 -5.31
CA ILE A 218 -28.79 -14.35 -4.17
C ILE A 218 -27.73 -15.35 -4.64
N LEU A 219 -28.05 -16.25 -5.56
CA LEU A 219 -27.11 -17.23 -6.11
C LEU A 219 -25.95 -16.54 -6.84
N GLY A 220 -26.21 -15.45 -7.54
CA GLY A 220 -25.17 -14.60 -8.12
C GLY A 220 -24.24 -14.01 -7.06
N ARG A 221 -24.79 -13.55 -5.94
CA ARG A 221 -23.98 -13.00 -4.82
C ARG A 221 -23.09 -14.03 -4.14
N VAL A 222 -23.59 -15.26 -3.95
CA VAL A 222 -22.88 -16.34 -3.24
C VAL A 222 -21.98 -17.19 -4.14
N SER A 223 -21.87 -16.85 -5.43
CA SER A 223 -20.97 -17.53 -6.39
C SER A 223 -19.52 -17.04 -6.23
N ASP A 224 -18.98 -17.14 -5.01
CA ASP A 224 -17.68 -16.58 -4.58
C ASP A 224 -16.47 -17.13 -5.37
N HIS A 225 -16.62 -18.29 -6.02
CA HIS A 225 -15.51 -18.99 -6.69
C HIS A 225 -15.43 -18.78 -8.20
N SER A 226 -16.45 -18.16 -8.83
CA SER A 226 -16.48 -17.96 -10.27
C SER A 226 -17.28 -16.73 -10.67
N HIS A 227 -16.56 -15.70 -11.11
CA HIS A 227 -17.15 -14.48 -11.68
C HIS A 227 -18.14 -14.79 -12.82
N GLN A 228 -17.83 -15.80 -13.64
CA GLN A 228 -18.66 -16.17 -14.80
C GLN A 228 -19.98 -16.80 -14.39
N ILE A 229 -19.97 -17.65 -13.35
CA ILE A 229 -21.20 -18.26 -12.79
C ILE A 229 -22.09 -17.17 -12.14
N ALA A 230 -21.47 -16.23 -11.41
CA ALA A 230 -22.19 -15.09 -10.85
C ALA A 230 -22.92 -14.27 -11.92
N LEU A 231 -22.25 -14.00 -13.05
CA LEU A 231 -22.86 -13.28 -14.17
C LEU A 231 -24.05 -14.03 -14.75
N GLN A 232 -23.93 -15.35 -14.98
CA GLN A 232 -25.03 -16.17 -15.50
C GLN A 232 -26.28 -16.09 -14.60
N HIS A 233 -26.09 -16.14 -13.27
CA HIS A 233 -27.20 -15.98 -12.32
C HIS A 233 -27.81 -14.58 -12.37
N TYR A 234 -27.00 -13.53 -12.45
CA TYR A 234 -27.52 -12.15 -12.58
C TYR A 234 -28.24 -11.93 -13.92
N GLU A 235 -27.76 -12.48 -15.03
CA GLU A 235 -28.44 -12.41 -16.33
C GLU A 235 -29.77 -13.17 -16.31
N ARG A 236 -29.83 -14.36 -15.67
CA ARG A 236 -31.06 -15.11 -15.50
C ARG A 236 -32.07 -14.32 -14.65
N SER A 237 -31.61 -13.75 -13.53
CA SER A 237 -32.44 -12.87 -12.70
C SER A 237 -32.98 -11.68 -13.51
N LEU A 238 -32.16 -11.09 -14.39
CA LEU A 238 -32.58 -9.97 -15.25
C LEU A 238 -33.72 -10.35 -16.20
N GLN A 239 -33.61 -11.51 -16.87
CA GLN A 239 -34.67 -12.03 -17.75
C GLN A 239 -36.00 -12.21 -17.01
N LEU A 240 -35.94 -12.62 -15.74
CA LEU A 240 -37.13 -12.80 -14.91
C LEU A 240 -37.72 -11.47 -14.46
N TRP A 241 -36.90 -10.52 -13.99
CA TRP A 241 -37.38 -9.19 -13.58
C TRP A 241 -37.95 -8.38 -14.76
N GLN A 242 -37.49 -8.60 -16.00
CA GLN A 242 -38.03 -7.98 -17.19
C GLN A 242 -39.50 -8.39 -17.47
N GLN A 243 -39.95 -9.56 -16.94
CA GLN A 243 -41.32 -10.06 -17.06
C GLN A 243 -42.25 -9.50 -15.99
N THR A 244 -41.76 -8.71 -15.05
CA THR A 244 -42.49 -8.15 -13.92
C THR A 244 -42.58 -6.61 -14.02
N ASN A 245 -43.49 -6.01 -13.26
CA ASN A 245 -43.58 -4.56 -13.14
C ASN A 245 -42.81 -3.98 -11.95
N ASN A 246 -41.97 -4.79 -11.30
CA ASN A 246 -41.24 -4.38 -10.10
C ASN A 246 -39.95 -3.57 -10.46
N LEU A 247 -40.16 -2.30 -10.74
CA LEU A 247 -39.08 -1.36 -11.15
C LEU A 247 -37.95 -1.30 -10.12
N ILE A 248 -38.24 -1.39 -8.82
CA ILE A 248 -37.25 -1.26 -7.76
C ILE A 248 -36.30 -2.46 -7.76
N ARG A 249 -36.83 -3.68 -7.79
CA ARG A 249 -36.04 -4.91 -7.83
C ARG A 249 -35.24 -5.03 -9.13
N HIS A 250 -35.83 -4.64 -10.24
CA HIS A 250 -35.16 -4.58 -11.54
C HIS A 250 -34.00 -3.59 -11.51
N SER A 251 -34.19 -2.39 -10.96
CA SER A 251 -33.11 -1.39 -10.79
C SER A 251 -31.98 -1.91 -9.91
N GLN A 252 -32.30 -2.58 -8.80
CA GLN A 252 -31.32 -3.20 -7.91
C GLN A 252 -30.45 -4.19 -8.67
N LEU A 253 -31.03 -5.05 -9.48
CA LEU A 253 -30.29 -6.04 -10.26
C LEU A 253 -29.42 -5.39 -11.33
N LEU A 254 -29.94 -4.39 -12.06
CA LEU A 254 -29.15 -3.63 -13.02
C LEU A 254 -27.92 -2.98 -12.35
N PHE A 255 -28.10 -2.45 -11.14
CA PHE A 255 -26.98 -1.95 -10.36
C PHE A 255 -25.93 -3.05 -10.10
N TYR A 256 -26.35 -4.26 -9.72
CA TYR A 256 -25.44 -5.37 -9.47
C TYR A 256 -24.74 -5.91 -10.72
N LEU A 257 -25.38 -5.86 -11.88
CA LEU A 257 -24.72 -6.13 -13.17
C LEU A 257 -23.66 -5.06 -13.49
N GLY A 258 -24.00 -3.78 -13.30
CA GLY A 258 -23.01 -2.68 -13.41
C GLY A 258 -21.86 -2.85 -12.43
N PHE A 259 -22.15 -3.23 -11.20
CA PHE A 259 -21.19 -3.51 -10.16
C PHE A 259 -20.27 -4.70 -10.49
N TRP A 260 -20.83 -5.77 -11.08
CA TRP A 260 -20.07 -6.91 -11.56
C TRP A 260 -19.05 -6.49 -12.64
N TRP A 261 -19.49 -5.72 -13.66
CA TRP A 261 -18.62 -5.24 -14.71
C TRP A 261 -17.56 -4.26 -14.19
N HIS A 262 -17.90 -3.42 -13.24
CA HIS A 262 -16.96 -2.51 -12.57
C HIS A 262 -15.89 -3.31 -11.82
N SER A 263 -16.30 -4.28 -11.00
CA SER A 263 -15.39 -5.16 -10.26
C SER A 263 -14.49 -5.96 -11.20
N TYR A 264 -15.07 -6.51 -12.28
CA TYR A 264 -14.33 -7.25 -13.30
C TYR A 264 -13.24 -6.39 -13.96
N GLY A 265 -13.52 -5.14 -14.28
CA GLY A 265 -12.56 -4.19 -14.85
C GLY A 265 -11.42 -3.82 -13.88
N ILE A 266 -11.70 -3.78 -12.57
CA ILE A 266 -10.67 -3.54 -11.54
C ILE A 266 -9.76 -4.77 -11.40
N LEU A 267 -10.33 -5.98 -11.42
CA LEU A 267 -9.59 -7.24 -11.29
C LEU A 267 -8.79 -7.59 -12.55
N ASN A 268 -9.37 -7.37 -13.71
CA ASN A 268 -8.79 -7.67 -15.02
C ASN A 268 -8.46 -6.38 -15.76
N ARG A 269 -7.39 -5.73 -15.34
CA ARG A 269 -7.00 -4.39 -15.82
C ARG A 269 -6.81 -4.28 -17.32
N THR A 270 -6.37 -5.33 -17.98
CA THR A 270 -6.26 -5.41 -19.44
C THR A 270 -7.61 -5.27 -20.13
N GLN A 271 -8.70 -5.57 -19.42
CA GLN A 271 -10.07 -5.49 -19.93
C GLN A 271 -10.86 -4.31 -19.35
N LYS A 272 -10.23 -3.41 -18.61
CA LYS A 272 -10.86 -2.23 -18.03
C LYS A 272 -11.57 -1.37 -19.07
N GLU A 273 -10.93 -1.15 -20.22
CA GLU A 273 -11.48 -0.33 -21.32
C GLU A 273 -12.74 -0.93 -21.93
N SER A 274 -12.89 -2.25 -21.95
CA SER A 274 -14.09 -2.93 -22.41
C SER A 274 -15.18 -3.07 -21.33
N ALA A 275 -14.78 -3.27 -20.08
CA ALA A 275 -15.71 -3.52 -18.97
C ALA A 275 -16.44 -2.24 -18.50
N TYR A 276 -15.74 -1.10 -18.43
CA TYR A 276 -16.31 0.15 -17.92
C TYR A 276 -17.50 0.70 -18.72
N PRO A 277 -17.53 0.65 -20.08
CA PRO A 277 -18.72 1.00 -20.85
C PRO A 277 -19.94 0.15 -20.50
N HIS A 278 -19.79 -1.16 -20.27
CA HIS A 278 -20.89 -2.02 -19.81
C HIS A 278 -21.39 -1.61 -18.43
N ALA A 279 -20.47 -1.35 -17.47
CA ALA A 279 -20.84 -0.87 -16.14
C ALA A 279 -21.61 0.46 -16.22
N LYS A 280 -21.17 1.42 -17.06
CA LYS A 280 -21.85 2.69 -17.29
C LYS A 280 -23.29 2.45 -17.76
N THR A 281 -23.50 1.60 -18.76
CA THR A 281 -24.82 1.32 -19.30
C THR A 281 -25.77 0.82 -18.23
N TYR A 282 -25.38 -0.20 -17.48
CA TYR A 282 -26.19 -0.79 -16.42
C TYR A 282 -26.47 0.19 -15.28
N TYR A 283 -25.49 0.97 -14.83
CA TYR A 283 -25.70 1.98 -13.80
C TYR A 283 -26.64 3.10 -14.26
N THR A 284 -26.51 3.54 -15.52
CA THR A 284 -27.41 4.55 -16.09
C THR A 284 -28.85 4.05 -16.13
N GLU A 285 -29.08 2.84 -16.62
CA GLU A 285 -30.41 2.24 -16.64
C GLU A 285 -30.98 2.06 -15.22
N SER A 286 -30.18 1.60 -14.27
CA SER A 286 -30.58 1.46 -12.88
C SER A 286 -31.09 2.78 -12.30
N ILE A 287 -30.31 3.85 -12.46
CA ILE A 287 -30.71 5.20 -11.97
C ILE A 287 -31.97 5.69 -12.65
N GLN A 288 -32.12 5.49 -13.97
CA GLN A 288 -33.33 5.89 -14.72
C GLN A 288 -34.57 5.14 -14.19
N ARG A 289 -34.48 3.84 -13.90
CA ARG A 289 -35.59 3.07 -13.37
C ARG A 289 -35.94 3.45 -11.93
N PHE A 290 -34.97 3.78 -11.08
CA PHE A 290 -35.26 4.36 -9.76
C PHE A 290 -36.03 5.70 -9.87
N LYS A 291 -35.68 6.55 -10.86
CA LYS A 291 -36.41 7.79 -11.17
C LYS A 291 -37.85 7.49 -11.63
N GLN A 292 -38.02 6.50 -12.51
CA GLN A 292 -39.36 6.07 -12.98
C GLN A 292 -40.23 5.52 -11.84
N ALA A 293 -39.61 4.87 -10.86
CA ALA A 293 -40.28 4.40 -9.65
C ALA A 293 -40.55 5.49 -8.61
N ASN A 294 -40.17 6.76 -8.87
CA ASN A 294 -40.22 7.89 -7.95
C ASN A 294 -39.45 7.65 -6.63
N ARG A 295 -38.40 6.80 -6.66
CA ARG A 295 -37.56 6.49 -5.50
C ARG A 295 -36.28 7.33 -5.52
N TRP A 296 -36.46 8.63 -5.32
CA TRP A 296 -35.35 9.60 -5.30
C TRP A 296 -34.36 9.38 -4.16
N ASP A 297 -34.82 8.79 -3.06
CA ASP A 297 -33.98 8.30 -1.95
C ASP A 297 -32.96 7.25 -2.42
N LEU A 298 -33.39 6.31 -3.30
CA LEU A 298 -32.50 5.33 -3.90
C LEU A 298 -31.60 5.96 -4.98
N VAL A 299 -32.10 6.92 -5.75
CA VAL A 299 -31.21 7.68 -6.65
C VAL A 299 -30.07 8.28 -5.86
N ALA A 300 -30.33 8.96 -4.73
CA ALA A 300 -29.30 9.53 -3.87
C ALA A 300 -28.28 8.47 -3.37
N LYS A 301 -28.78 7.28 -3.00
CA LYS A 301 -27.92 6.19 -2.48
C LYS A 301 -27.03 5.54 -3.55
N PHE A 302 -27.43 5.55 -4.84
CA PHE A 302 -26.73 4.78 -5.89
C PHE A 302 -26.03 5.63 -6.95
N ILE A 303 -26.36 6.90 -7.11
CA ILE A 303 -25.87 7.77 -8.22
C ILE A 303 -24.34 7.92 -8.23
N ASN A 304 -23.67 7.89 -7.08
CA ASN A 304 -22.21 8.02 -7.00
C ASN A 304 -21.45 6.87 -7.67
N ALA A 305 -22.03 5.69 -7.78
CA ALA A 305 -21.41 4.59 -8.52
C ALA A 305 -21.32 4.88 -10.04
N LEU A 306 -22.32 5.58 -10.59
CA LEU A 306 -22.25 6.08 -11.97
C LEU A 306 -21.17 7.17 -12.10
N ALA A 307 -21.07 8.06 -11.11
CA ALA A 307 -20.02 9.09 -11.10
C ALA A 307 -18.62 8.49 -11.06
N ASP A 308 -18.38 7.43 -10.29
CA ASP A 308 -17.10 6.71 -10.23
C ASP A 308 -16.69 6.14 -11.60
N ILE A 309 -17.63 5.54 -12.33
CA ILE A 309 -17.38 5.02 -13.69
C ILE A 309 -17.10 6.14 -14.69
N LEU A 310 -17.87 7.24 -14.65
CA LEU A 310 -17.67 8.39 -15.52
C LEU A 310 -16.30 9.05 -15.27
N PHE A 311 -15.87 9.11 -14.00
CA PHE A 311 -14.54 9.54 -13.62
C PHE A 311 -13.47 8.62 -14.20
N GLY A 312 -13.62 7.31 -14.06
CA GLY A 312 -12.73 6.31 -14.63
C GLY A 312 -12.62 6.36 -16.16
N LEU A 313 -13.72 6.69 -16.84
CA LEU A 313 -13.80 6.88 -18.30
C LEU A 313 -13.38 8.29 -18.76
N LYS A 314 -13.09 9.22 -17.82
CA LYS A 314 -12.74 10.62 -18.09
C LYS A 314 -13.83 11.37 -18.87
N GLN A 315 -15.09 11.03 -18.67
CA GLN A 315 -16.24 11.66 -19.33
C GLN A 315 -16.73 12.88 -18.53
N TRP A 316 -15.95 13.95 -18.57
CA TRP A 316 -16.05 15.12 -17.68
C TRP A 316 -17.38 15.84 -17.75
N GLN A 317 -18.02 15.97 -18.92
CA GLN A 317 -19.30 16.67 -19.08
C GLN A 317 -20.46 15.91 -18.42
N GLU A 318 -20.51 14.59 -18.63
CA GLU A 318 -21.52 13.74 -18.00
C GLU A 318 -21.29 13.66 -16.50
N LEU A 319 -20.03 13.54 -16.08
CA LEU A 319 -19.65 13.52 -14.67
C LEU A 319 -20.10 14.78 -13.94
N GLU A 320 -19.93 15.96 -14.55
CA GLU A 320 -20.38 17.21 -13.95
C GLU A 320 -21.89 17.23 -13.71
N ALA A 321 -22.68 16.79 -14.69
CA ALA A 321 -24.13 16.70 -14.56
C ALA A 321 -24.55 15.75 -13.45
N VAL A 322 -23.96 14.52 -13.42
CA VAL A 322 -24.25 13.51 -12.43
C VAL A 322 -23.81 13.93 -11.02
N ALA A 323 -22.65 14.60 -10.89
CA ALA A 323 -22.16 15.09 -9.61
C ALA A 323 -23.05 16.20 -9.02
N LYS A 324 -23.56 17.13 -9.87
CA LYS A 324 -24.53 18.17 -9.43
C LYS A 324 -25.84 17.52 -8.97
N GLU A 325 -26.33 16.54 -9.71
CA GLU A 325 -27.53 15.78 -9.35
C GLU A 325 -27.32 15.00 -8.04
N SER A 326 -26.15 14.37 -7.87
CA SER A 326 -25.77 13.68 -6.64
C SER A 326 -25.80 14.62 -5.43
N ILE A 327 -25.18 15.79 -5.52
CA ILE A 327 -25.17 16.77 -4.44
C ILE A 327 -26.61 17.15 -4.07
N HIS A 328 -27.44 17.47 -5.07
CA HIS A 328 -28.82 17.90 -4.87
C HIS A 328 -29.62 16.86 -4.07
N TYR A 329 -29.65 15.60 -4.50
CA TYR A 329 -30.42 14.57 -3.80
C TYR A 329 -29.82 14.20 -2.46
N ASN A 330 -28.48 14.12 -2.34
CA ASN A 330 -27.85 13.80 -1.06
C ASN A 330 -28.03 14.88 0.00
N GLN A 331 -28.21 16.14 -0.39
CA GLN A 331 -28.64 17.23 0.51
C GLN A 331 -30.08 17.05 0.98
N ILE A 332 -31.02 16.73 0.08
CA ILE A 332 -32.44 16.53 0.41
C ILE A 332 -32.59 15.37 1.41
N TYR A 333 -31.90 14.26 1.19
CA TYR A 333 -32.02 13.04 2.00
C TYR A 333 -31.02 12.99 3.17
N ALA A 334 -30.24 14.02 3.41
CA ALA A 334 -29.24 14.13 4.48
C ALA A 334 -28.20 12.99 4.51
N TYR A 335 -27.58 12.72 3.34
CA TYR A 335 -26.48 11.74 3.23
C TYR A 335 -25.13 12.46 3.07
N PRO A 336 -24.55 13.02 4.15
CA PRO A 336 -23.40 13.93 4.05
C PRO A 336 -22.13 13.29 3.49
N PHE A 337 -21.86 12.02 3.75
CA PHE A 337 -20.70 11.32 3.13
C PHE A 337 -20.87 11.22 1.61
N ARG A 338 -22.07 10.93 1.12
CA ARG A 338 -22.36 10.87 -0.32
C ARG A 338 -22.36 12.25 -0.98
N GLU A 339 -22.80 13.26 -0.27
CA GLU A 339 -22.71 14.66 -0.70
C GLU A 339 -21.24 15.09 -0.88
N ALA A 340 -20.36 14.76 0.08
CA ALA A 340 -18.93 15.05 0.00
C ALA A 340 -18.28 14.44 -1.25
N ARG A 341 -18.69 13.22 -1.64
CA ARG A 341 -18.24 12.60 -2.90
C ARG A 341 -18.67 13.40 -4.12
N GLY A 342 -19.89 13.93 -4.15
CA GLY A 342 -20.37 14.81 -5.22
C GLY A 342 -19.47 16.04 -5.39
N TYR A 343 -19.09 16.71 -4.31
CA TYR A 343 -18.15 17.83 -4.36
C TYR A 343 -16.75 17.43 -4.83
N HIS A 344 -16.27 16.25 -4.43
CA HIS A 344 -15.00 15.73 -4.93
C HIS A 344 -15.02 15.52 -6.45
N PHE A 345 -16.09 14.93 -7.02
CA PHE A 345 -16.21 14.76 -8.47
C PHE A 345 -16.24 16.09 -9.21
N LEU A 346 -16.92 17.11 -8.68
CA LEU A 346 -16.88 18.44 -9.25
C LEU A 346 -15.48 19.06 -9.18
N ALA A 347 -14.73 18.83 -8.10
CA ALA A 347 -13.35 19.28 -7.98
C ALA A 347 -12.44 18.65 -9.06
N GLU A 348 -12.60 17.36 -9.33
CA GLU A 348 -11.87 16.67 -10.41
C GLU A 348 -12.25 17.20 -11.79
N VAL A 349 -13.53 17.47 -12.03
CA VAL A 349 -14.00 18.13 -13.26
C VAL A 349 -13.38 19.52 -13.43
N SER A 350 -13.31 20.31 -12.35
CA SER A 350 -12.70 21.66 -12.38
C SER A 350 -11.20 21.59 -12.66
N LEU A 351 -10.48 20.61 -12.12
CA LEU A 351 -9.06 20.35 -12.48
C LEU A 351 -8.90 19.99 -13.95
N ALA A 352 -9.76 19.12 -14.48
CA ALA A 352 -9.72 18.72 -15.88
C ALA A 352 -10.04 19.88 -16.84
N LYS A 353 -10.82 20.88 -16.39
CA LYS A 353 -11.12 22.12 -17.12
C LYS A 353 -10.04 23.21 -16.97
N GLY A 354 -8.99 22.97 -16.19
CA GLY A 354 -7.94 23.94 -15.93
C GLY A 354 -8.33 25.08 -14.96
N SER A 355 -9.26 24.81 -14.02
CA SER A 355 -9.73 25.75 -13.00
C SER A 355 -9.27 25.33 -11.59
N PRO A 356 -7.97 25.41 -11.26
CA PRO A 356 -7.43 24.87 -10.01
C PRO A 356 -7.95 25.58 -8.75
N LEU A 357 -8.32 26.87 -8.82
CA LEU A 357 -8.88 27.60 -7.70
C LEU A 357 -10.26 27.07 -7.32
N GLU A 358 -11.12 26.84 -8.30
CA GLU A 358 -12.45 26.27 -8.09
C GLU A 358 -12.34 24.84 -7.55
N ALA A 359 -11.42 24.06 -8.11
CA ALA A 359 -11.14 22.71 -7.63
C ALA A 359 -10.69 22.69 -6.16
N LYS A 360 -9.82 23.63 -5.76
CA LYS A 360 -9.40 23.79 -4.36
C LYS A 360 -10.59 24.02 -3.44
N ILE A 361 -11.45 24.99 -3.77
CA ILE A 361 -12.65 25.32 -2.97
C ILE A 361 -13.58 24.11 -2.83
N LEU A 362 -13.84 23.39 -3.92
CA LEU A 362 -14.70 22.21 -3.92
C LEU A 362 -14.10 21.05 -3.12
N ALA A 363 -12.79 20.81 -3.25
CA ALA A 363 -12.09 19.78 -2.50
C ALA A 363 -12.04 20.08 -0.99
N GLU A 364 -11.82 21.36 -0.61
CA GLU A 364 -11.92 21.81 0.78
C GLU A 364 -13.33 21.63 1.33
N LYS A 365 -14.35 21.89 0.53
CA LYS A 365 -15.75 21.69 0.93
C LYS A 365 -16.06 20.21 1.17
N ALA A 366 -15.59 19.31 0.30
CA ALA A 366 -15.71 17.86 0.47
C ALA A 366 -15.01 17.40 1.77
N GLN A 367 -13.78 17.86 1.99
CA GLN A 367 -12.98 17.52 3.17
C GLN A 367 -13.63 18.02 4.48
N ASN A 368 -14.09 19.29 4.50
CA ASN A 368 -14.72 19.88 5.68
C ASN A 368 -16.05 19.18 6.02
N LEU A 369 -16.84 18.84 5.00
CA LEU A 369 -18.09 18.10 5.19
C LEU A 369 -17.83 16.71 5.77
N LEU A 370 -16.81 15.99 5.26
CA LEU A 370 -16.39 14.72 5.80
C LEU A 370 -15.98 14.83 7.29
N LEU A 371 -15.08 15.76 7.61
CA LEU A 371 -14.58 15.95 8.98
C LEU A 371 -15.69 16.31 9.96
N LYS A 372 -16.58 17.22 9.58
CA LYS A 372 -17.75 17.61 10.38
C LYS A 372 -18.68 16.41 10.61
N THR A 373 -18.89 15.59 9.59
CA THR A 373 -19.72 14.40 9.71
C THR A 373 -19.07 13.37 10.64
N CYS A 374 -17.77 13.10 10.47
CA CYS A 374 -17.03 12.16 11.33
C CYS A 374 -17.03 12.59 12.81
N SER A 375 -16.91 13.89 13.09
CA SER A 375 -16.92 14.38 14.49
C SER A 375 -18.26 14.19 15.21
N ASN A 376 -19.35 14.15 14.45
CA ASN A 376 -20.70 13.96 14.95
C ASN A 376 -21.18 12.49 14.87
N TYR A 377 -20.37 11.62 14.28
CA TYR A 377 -20.73 10.23 14.04
C TYR A 377 -20.31 9.36 15.22
N HIS A 378 -21.27 8.97 16.03
CA HIS A 378 -21.04 8.05 17.15
C HIS A 378 -21.24 6.60 16.67
N SER A 379 -20.15 5.89 16.41
CA SER A 379 -20.22 4.47 16.03
C SER A 379 -20.60 3.62 17.24
N GLN A 380 -21.76 2.98 17.19
CA GLN A 380 -22.23 2.04 18.21
C GLN A 380 -22.16 0.58 17.75
N THR A 381 -22.02 0.35 16.43
CA THR A 381 -21.95 -0.98 15.84
C THR A 381 -20.67 -1.19 15.03
N PRO A 382 -20.20 -2.44 14.86
CA PRO A 382 -19.05 -2.77 14.00
C PRO A 382 -19.22 -2.29 12.56
N GLU A 383 -20.43 -2.30 12.01
CA GLU A 383 -20.73 -1.83 10.65
C GLU A 383 -20.55 -0.32 10.54
N GLN A 384 -20.99 0.44 11.53
CA GLN A 384 -20.80 1.89 11.58
C GLN A 384 -19.31 2.26 11.67
N GLN A 385 -18.54 1.46 12.41
CA GLN A 385 -17.09 1.62 12.49
C GLN A 385 -16.41 1.33 11.13
N LEU A 386 -16.86 0.31 10.41
CA LEU A 386 -16.37 -0.01 9.06
C LEU A 386 -16.64 1.13 8.08
N ILE A 387 -17.84 1.72 8.13
CA ILE A 387 -18.21 2.90 7.31
C ILE A 387 -17.25 4.06 7.61
N LEU A 388 -17.01 4.35 8.89
CA LEU A 388 -16.15 5.44 9.29
C LEU A 388 -14.68 5.21 8.85
N ASP A 389 -14.16 3.99 9.02
CA ASP A 389 -12.83 3.63 8.55
C ASP A 389 -12.71 3.75 7.03
N TRP A 390 -13.73 3.30 6.30
CA TRP A 390 -13.78 3.42 4.85
C TRP A 390 -13.78 4.88 4.37
N GLU A 391 -14.62 5.72 4.94
CA GLU A 391 -14.71 7.14 4.58
C GLU A 391 -13.40 7.89 4.90
N THR A 392 -12.75 7.56 6.03
CA THR A 392 -11.50 8.22 6.46
C THR A 392 -10.25 7.67 5.81
N SER A 393 -10.22 6.38 5.42
CA SER A 393 -9.03 5.74 4.85
C SER A 393 -9.03 5.67 3.31
N TYR A 394 -10.18 5.85 2.67
CA TYR A 394 -10.32 5.82 1.21
C TYR A 394 -10.77 7.17 0.66
N HIS A 395 -11.99 7.63 1.00
CA HIS A 395 -12.53 8.85 0.39
C HIS A 395 -11.76 10.10 0.81
N GLN A 396 -11.33 10.19 2.06
CA GLN A 396 -10.48 11.30 2.51
C GLN A 396 -9.15 11.35 1.74
N GLY A 397 -8.57 10.19 1.41
CA GLY A 397 -7.36 10.10 0.61
C GLY A 397 -7.54 10.77 -0.76
N TRP A 398 -8.65 10.50 -1.45
CA TRP A 398 -9.00 11.14 -2.71
C TRP A 398 -9.19 12.66 -2.57
N TYR A 399 -9.93 13.13 -1.53
CA TYR A 399 -10.16 14.56 -1.33
C TYR A 399 -8.86 15.32 -1.07
N LEU A 400 -7.97 14.75 -0.25
CA LEU A 400 -6.65 15.31 0.03
C LEU A 400 -5.76 15.29 -1.22
N PHE A 401 -5.79 14.24 -2.02
CA PHE A 401 -5.03 14.17 -3.27
C PHE A 401 -5.47 15.25 -4.26
N THR A 402 -6.80 15.40 -4.49
CA THR A 402 -7.36 16.42 -5.38
C THR A 402 -7.02 17.83 -4.90
N LEU A 403 -7.11 18.08 -3.57
CA LEU A 403 -6.74 19.34 -2.96
C LEU A 403 -5.24 19.66 -3.15
N ALA A 404 -4.37 18.66 -2.96
CA ALA A 404 -2.94 18.83 -3.17
C ALA A 404 -2.59 19.09 -4.63
N HIS A 405 -3.26 18.40 -5.58
CA HIS A 405 -3.08 18.62 -7.01
C HIS A 405 -3.53 20.02 -7.43
N ALA A 406 -4.62 20.53 -6.87
CA ALA A 406 -5.06 21.92 -7.08
C ALA A 406 -4.02 22.92 -6.54
N ASN A 407 -3.49 22.69 -5.33
CA ASN A 407 -2.45 23.56 -4.77
C ASN A 407 -1.15 23.53 -5.59
N GLN A 408 -0.76 22.36 -6.14
CA GLN A 408 0.38 22.25 -7.04
C GLN A 408 0.20 23.11 -8.30
N GLN A 409 -0.97 23.05 -8.93
CA GLN A 409 -1.28 23.86 -10.12
C GLN A 409 -1.33 25.37 -9.80
N LEU A 410 -1.60 25.73 -8.54
CA LEU A 410 -1.54 27.11 -8.03
C LEU A 410 -0.12 27.51 -7.56
N ASN A 411 0.91 26.71 -7.86
CA ASN A 411 2.30 26.90 -7.41
C ASN A 411 2.48 26.95 -5.87
N GLN A 412 1.52 26.45 -5.09
CA GLN A 412 1.60 26.35 -3.63
C GLN A 412 2.27 25.01 -3.23
N HIS A 413 3.53 24.81 -3.65
CA HIS A 413 4.22 23.52 -3.56
C HIS A 413 4.39 23.01 -2.12
N GLN A 414 4.74 23.89 -1.15
CA GLN A 414 4.93 23.47 0.25
C GLN A 414 3.62 22.99 0.88
N GLU A 415 2.50 23.68 0.59
CA GLU A 415 1.19 23.27 1.08
C GLU A 415 0.75 21.95 0.44
N ALA A 416 0.98 21.78 -0.86
CA ALA A 416 0.73 20.52 -1.57
C ALA A 416 1.48 19.34 -0.93
N ILE A 417 2.77 19.50 -0.60
CA ILE A 417 3.57 18.48 0.10
C ILE A 417 2.94 18.13 1.46
N ASN A 418 2.60 19.12 2.27
CA ASN A 418 2.01 18.91 3.59
C ASN A 418 0.68 18.14 3.53
N ILE A 419 -0.14 18.43 2.51
CA ILE A 419 -1.42 17.76 2.28
C ILE A 419 -1.19 16.32 1.80
N LEU A 420 -0.23 16.12 0.89
CA LEU A 420 0.10 14.78 0.37
C LEU A 420 0.69 13.86 1.45
N GLU A 421 1.52 14.38 2.36
CA GLU A 421 2.01 13.59 3.50
C GLU A 421 0.86 13.14 4.42
N LYS A 422 -0.15 14.01 4.62
CA LYS A 422 -1.39 13.62 5.32
C LYS A 422 -2.18 12.58 4.53
N ALA A 423 -2.30 12.74 3.21
CA ALA A 423 -2.97 11.77 2.34
C ALA A 423 -2.28 10.41 2.39
N LYS A 424 -0.93 10.37 2.29
CA LYS A 424 -0.10 9.16 2.40
C LYS A 424 -0.32 8.44 3.74
N ALA A 425 -0.40 9.17 4.85
CA ALA A 425 -0.60 8.60 6.18
C ALA A 425 -2.02 8.03 6.39
N ARG A 426 -3.04 8.57 5.70
CA ARG A 426 -4.44 8.16 5.84
C ARG A 426 -4.84 7.06 4.88
N THR A 427 -4.31 7.08 3.65
CA THR A 427 -4.69 6.13 2.59
C THR A 427 -4.08 4.76 2.84
N LYS A 428 -4.91 3.72 2.79
CA LYS A 428 -4.46 2.32 2.86
C LYS A 428 -4.21 1.80 1.42
N PRO A 429 -2.98 1.39 1.06
CA PRO A 429 -2.69 0.92 -0.30
C PRO A 429 -3.51 -0.32 -0.69
N GLN A 430 -3.99 -1.14 0.28
CA GLN A 430 -4.85 -2.29 0.03
C GLN A 430 -6.25 -1.88 -0.49
N TYR A 431 -6.73 -0.69 -0.14
CA TYR A 431 -8.03 -0.21 -0.59
C TYR A 431 -7.97 0.34 -2.00
N ASP A 432 -6.94 1.13 -2.31
CA ASP A 432 -6.72 1.71 -3.64
C ASP A 432 -5.22 1.92 -3.91
N PRO A 433 -4.55 0.93 -4.51
CA PRO A 433 -3.14 1.06 -4.85
C PRO A 433 -2.89 2.13 -5.94
N GLU A 434 -3.85 2.40 -6.84
CA GLU A 434 -3.70 3.43 -7.88
C GLU A 434 -3.66 4.84 -7.28
N LEU A 435 -4.56 5.15 -6.34
CA LEU A 435 -4.54 6.40 -5.60
C LEU A 435 -3.22 6.57 -4.83
N TYR A 436 -2.82 5.52 -4.10
CA TYR A 436 -1.59 5.58 -3.29
C TYR A 436 -0.35 5.83 -4.15
N ILE A 437 -0.27 5.20 -5.34
CA ILE A 437 0.80 5.42 -6.32
C ILE A 437 0.77 6.86 -6.85
N ARG A 438 -0.41 7.42 -7.15
CA ARG A 438 -0.54 8.83 -7.58
C ARG A 438 -0.07 9.81 -6.50
N ILE A 439 -0.42 9.54 -5.23
CA ILE A 439 0.06 10.33 -4.08
C ILE A 439 1.60 10.30 -4.02
N LEU A 440 2.20 9.10 -4.11
CA LEU A 440 3.66 8.95 -4.09
C LEU A 440 4.34 9.62 -5.30
N GLN A 441 3.73 9.52 -6.49
CA GLN A 441 4.28 10.14 -7.70
C GLN A 441 4.31 11.66 -7.57
N LEU A 442 3.20 12.27 -7.15
CA LEU A 442 3.13 13.71 -6.98
C LEU A 442 4.08 14.23 -5.88
N LEU A 443 4.22 13.47 -4.77
CA LEU A 443 5.20 13.75 -3.72
C LEU A 443 6.64 13.67 -4.26
N GLN A 444 6.95 12.63 -5.03
CA GLN A 444 8.26 12.46 -5.66
C GLN A 444 8.62 13.69 -6.51
N ASP A 445 7.69 14.12 -7.37
CA ASP A 445 7.90 15.24 -8.28
C ASP A 445 8.11 16.55 -7.53
N LEU A 446 7.31 16.81 -6.48
CA LEU A 446 7.42 18.02 -5.66
C LEU A 446 8.71 18.06 -4.81
N TYR A 447 9.10 16.94 -4.20
CA TYR A 447 10.38 16.87 -3.48
C TYR A 447 11.57 17.02 -4.43
N PHE A 448 11.49 16.46 -5.64
CA PHE A 448 12.53 16.64 -6.66
C PHE A 448 12.66 18.12 -7.10
N GLN A 449 11.52 18.79 -7.35
CA GLN A 449 11.50 20.22 -7.68
C GLN A 449 12.05 21.09 -6.54
N LYS A 450 11.82 20.69 -5.30
CA LYS A 450 12.34 21.40 -4.11
C LYS A 450 13.84 21.19 -3.88
N GLY A 451 14.47 20.24 -4.60
CA GLY A 451 15.88 19.89 -4.41
C GLY A 451 16.13 18.85 -3.31
N GLU A 452 15.07 18.27 -2.72
CA GLU A 452 15.16 17.20 -1.71
C GLU A 452 15.27 15.81 -2.39
N TYR A 453 16.35 15.60 -3.15
CA TYR A 453 16.53 14.48 -4.06
C TYR A 453 16.51 13.11 -3.37
N LEU A 454 17.08 13.01 -2.17
CA LEU A 454 17.07 11.76 -1.41
C LEU A 454 15.64 11.34 -1.02
N MET A 455 14.84 12.28 -0.53
CA MET A 455 13.44 12.05 -0.19
C MET A 455 12.64 11.65 -1.44
N ALA A 456 12.86 12.33 -2.56
CA ALA A 456 12.23 12.00 -3.83
C ALA A 456 12.60 10.57 -4.28
N TYR A 457 13.85 10.17 -4.10
CA TYR A 457 14.31 8.82 -4.44
C TYR A 457 13.71 7.74 -3.55
N GLU A 458 13.66 7.94 -2.23
CA GLU A 458 13.03 7.02 -1.28
C GLU A 458 11.55 6.81 -1.60
N ILE A 459 10.83 7.88 -1.95
CA ILE A 459 9.43 7.81 -2.39
C ILE A 459 9.30 7.05 -3.71
N LYS A 460 10.22 7.25 -4.67
CA LYS A 460 10.27 6.51 -5.93
C LYS A 460 10.43 5.00 -5.68
N GLN A 461 11.32 4.60 -4.77
CA GLN A 461 11.51 3.20 -4.39
C GLN A 461 10.24 2.63 -3.73
N LYS A 462 9.62 3.37 -2.80
CA LYS A 462 8.37 2.95 -2.17
C LYS A 462 7.24 2.79 -3.18
N ARG A 463 7.15 3.69 -4.16
CA ARG A 463 6.17 3.59 -5.25
C ARG A 463 6.37 2.32 -6.07
N ARG A 464 7.61 2.00 -6.48
CA ARG A 464 7.93 0.78 -7.24
C ARG A 464 7.61 -0.49 -6.44
N GLU A 465 7.87 -0.50 -5.15
CA GLU A 465 7.50 -1.59 -4.24
C GLU A 465 5.98 -1.82 -4.23
N ILE A 466 5.18 -0.77 -4.07
CA ILE A 466 3.72 -0.85 -4.10
C ILE A 466 3.20 -1.30 -5.49
N GLU A 467 3.75 -0.74 -6.57
CA GLU A 467 3.42 -1.15 -7.94
C GLU A 467 3.61 -2.67 -8.13
N GLN A 468 4.69 -3.25 -7.60
CA GLN A 468 4.93 -4.69 -7.67
C GLN A 468 3.99 -5.48 -6.75
N GLN A 469 3.81 -5.05 -5.49
CA GLN A 469 2.91 -5.70 -4.53
C GLN A 469 1.52 -5.96 -5.11
N PHE A 470 1.01 -5.01 -5.90
CA PHE A 470 -0.30 -5.08 -6.52
C PHE A 470 -0.25 -5.46 -8.01
N ARG A 471 0.86 -6.05 -8.49
CA ARG A 471 1.06 -6.52 -9.88
C ARG A 471 0.85 -5.45 -10.96
N LEU A 472 1.15 -4.20 -10.63
CA LEU A 472 1.15 -3.09 -11.58
C LEU A 472 2.47 -2.97 -12.34
N ARG A 473 3.52 -3.60 -11.81
CA ARG A 473 4.87 -3.62 -12.37
C ARG A 473 5.44 -5.03 -12.27
N ALA A 474 6.07 -5.50 -13.36
CA ALA A 474 6.75 -6.79 -13.40
C ALA A 474 8.13 -6.72 -12.73
N PHE A 475 8.94 -5.72 -13.08
CA PHE A 475 10.31 -5.57 -12.60
C PHE A 475 10.46 -4.29 -11.77
N ILE A 476 11.09 -4.39 -10.61
CA ILE A 476 11.28 -3.24 -9.67
C ILE A 476 12.65 -2.56 -9.80
N GLY A 477 13.56 -3.13 -10.58
CA GLY A 477 14.96 -2.71 -10.60
C GLY A 477 15.71 -3.20 -9.35
N ALA A 478 16.59 -2.38 -8.81
CA ALA A 478 17.38 -2.74 -7.62
C ALA A 478 16.60 -2.63 -6.29
N GLY A 479 15.27 -2.50 -6.33
CA GLY A 479 14.41 -2.44 -5.15
C GLY A 479 14.28 -3.80 -4.43
N ARG A 480 13.66 -3.79 -3.25
CA ARG A 480 13.38 -5.01 -2.49
C ARG A 480 12.06 -5.63 -2.93
N LEU A 481 12.06 -6.94 -3.17
CA LEU A 481 10.83 -7.68 -3.47
C LEU A 481 9.92 -7.73 -2.25
N ALA A 482 8.65 -7.48 -2.47
CA ALA A 482 7.60 -7.61 -1.47
C ALA A 482 6.66 -8.77 -1.82
N HIS A 483 5.94 -9.29 -0.83
CA HIS A 483 4.89 -10.27 -1.06
C HIS A 483 3.73 -9.66 -1.85
N ILE A 484 3.08 -10.46 -2.70
CA ILE A 484 1.93 -10.02 -3.47
C ILE A 484 0.73 -9.82 -2.54
N GLN A 485 0.07 -8.69 -2.64
CA GLN A 485 -1.15 -8.36 -1.91
C GLN A 485 -2.37 -8.31 -2.83
N SER A 486 -3.50 -8.73 -2.30
CA SER A 486 -4.79 -8.56 -2.96
C SER A 486 -5.39 -7.20 -2.60
N ILE A 487 -6.13 -6.63 -3.54
CA ILE A 487 -6.94 -5.44 -3.27
C ILE A 487 -8.07 -5.86 -2.34
N SER A 488 -8.21 -5.19 -1.20
CA SER A 488 -9.26 -5.44 -0.20
C SER A 488 -10.16 -4.20 -0.06
N ASN A 489 -10.68 -3.71 -1.19
CA ASN A 489 -11.56 -2.55 -1.21
C ASN A 489 -12.94 -2.92 -0.67
N PRO A 490 -13.42 -2.30 0.45
CA PRO A 490 -14.73 -2.62 1.05
C PRO A 490 -15.93 -2.31 0.16
N SER A 491 -15.74 -1.61 -0.94
CA SER A 491 -16.82 -1.39 -1.93
C SER A 491 -17.07 -2.62 -2.82
N PHE A 492 -16.20 -3.63 -2.79
CA PHE A 492 -16.29 -4.82 -3.62
C PHE A 492 -16.31 -6.09 -2.78
N PRO A 493 -16.80 -7.23 -3.32
CA PRO A 493 -16.74 -8.50 -2.63
C PRO A 493 -15.30 -8.83 -2.22
N PRO A 494 -15.08 -9.38 -1.02
CA PRO A 494 -13.76 -9.81 -0.62
C PRO A 494 -13.24 -10.88 -1.57
N ILE A 495 -12.10 -10.59 -2.20
CA ILE A 495 -11.45 -11.53 -3.11
C ILE A 495 -10.52 -12.37 -2.24
N ASN A 496 -10.95 -13.59 -1.91
CA ASN A 496 -10.13 -14.58 -1.22
C ASN A 496 -9.06 -15.14 -2.18
N HIS A 497 -8.10 -14.29 -2.57
CA HIS A 497 -6.85 -14.81 -3.10
C HIS A 497 -5.92 -15.08 -1.92
N PRO A 498 -5.43 -16.31 -1.73
CA PRO A 498 -4.39 -16.59 -0.75
C PRO A 498 -3.23 -15.64 -1.03
N GLN A 499 -2.62 -15.09 0.03
CA GLN A 499 -1.38 -14.32 -0.11
C GLN A 499 -0.40 -15.19 -0.92
N LEU A 500 -0.13 -14.78 -2.16
CA LEU A 500 0.72 -15.56 -3.04
C LEU A 500 2.17 -15.20 -2.77
N ILE A 501 3.02 -16.21 -2.72
CA ILE A 501 4.47 -16.03 -2.78
C ILE A 501 4.79 -15.21 -4.03
N ASN A 502 5.79 -14.35 -3.94
CA ASN A 502 6.20 -13.54 -5.09
C ASN A 502 6.54 -14.43 -6.29
N PRO A 503 6.09 -14.09 -7.52
CA PRO A 503 6.32 -14.90 -8.72
C PRO A 503 7.80 -15.22 -8.98
N GLU A 504 8.73 -14.30 -8.69
CA GLU A 504 10.16 -14.55 -8.83
C GLU A 504 10.64 -15.70 -7.92
N ILE A 505 10.14 -15.74 -6.69
CA ILE A 505 10.49 -16.82 -5.74
C ILE A 505 9.83 -18.13 -6.15
N SER A 506 8.55 -18.08 -6.53
CA SER A 506 7.80 -19.31 -6.88
C SER A 506 8.25 -19.98 -8.18
N ALA A 507 8.89 -19.23 -9.09
CA ALA A 507 9.37 -19.72 -10.38
C ALA A 507 10.87 -20.10 -10.40
N SER A 508 11.58 -20.02 -9.28
CA SER A 508 13.01 -20.28 -9.16
C SER A 508 13.33 -21.26 -8.04
N SER A 509 14.60 -21.65 -7.92
CA SER A 509 15.16 -22.44 -6.82
C SER A 509 14.95 -21.79 -5.44
N HIS A 510 14.68 -20.48 -5.39
CA HIS A 510 14.34 -19.80 -4.15
C HIS A 510 13.12 -20.40 -3.44
N LEU A 511 12.16 -20.97 -4.16
CA LEU A 511 11.03 -21.69 -3.56
C LEU A 511 11.49 -22.90 -2.76
N SER A 512 12.48 -23.64 -3.25
CA SER A 512 13.03 -24.78 -2.53
C SER A 512 13.70 -24.35 -1.22
N VAL A 513 14.35 -23.18 -1.20
CA VAL A 513 14.93 -22.59 0.01
C VAL A 513 13.83 -22.17 1.00
N VAL A 514 12.74 -21.55 0.54
CA VAL A 514 11.58 -21.23 1.38
C VAL A 514 11.00 -22.49 2.02
N ASN A 515 10.77 -23.53 1.22
CA ASN A 515 10.24 -24.81 1.71
C ASN A 515 11.19 -25.46 2.72
N TRP A 516 12.49 -25.46 2.43
CA TRP A 516 13.53 -25.97 3.35
C TRP A 516 13.52 -25.18 4.67
N LEU A 517 13.42 -23.85 4.64
CA LEU A 517 13.29 -23.03 5.85
C LEU A 517 12.04 -23.40 6.64
N CYS A 518 10.89 -23.57 5.98
CA CYS A 518 9.64 -23.96 6.63
C CYS A 518 9.72 -25.33 7.27
N GLU A 519 10.37 -26.30 6.62
CA GLU A 519 10.60 -27.65 7.19
C GLU A 519 11.51 -27.59 8.41
N ARG A 520 12.57 -26.79 8.36
CA ARG A 520 13.48 -26.61 9.50
C ARG A 520 12.78 -26.01 10.72
N ILE A 521 11.90 -25.03 10.49
CA ILE A 521 11.11 -24.43 11.57
C ILE A 521 10.17 -25.47 12.22
N ARG A 522 9.67 -26.46 11.46
CA ARG A 522 8.81 -27.53 11.98
C ARG A 522 9.57 -28.53 12.87
N ARG A 523 10.87 -28.70 12.66
CA ARG A 523 11.71 -29.65 13.41
C ARG A 523 12.11 -29.06 14.77
N ASN A 524 11.96 -29.82 15.85
CA ASN A 524 12.30 -29.38 17.21
C ASN A 524 13.83 -29.31 17.46
N ASP A 525 14.63 -30.08 16.74
CA ASP A 525 16.10 -30.13 16.84
C ASP A 525 16.79 -28.94 16.13
N CYS A 526 16.08 -28.20 15.24
CA CYS A 526 16.64 -27.10 14.49
C CYS A 526 16.27 -25.76 15.13
N ARG A 527 17.14 -25.21 16.00
CA ARG A 527 16.91 -23.95 16.69
C ARG A 527 17.52 -22.74 15.97
N LEU A 528 18.64 -22.95 15.27
CA LEU A 528 19.34 -21.95 14.48
C LEU A 528 19.43 -22.39 13.02
N THR A 529 19.25 -21.45 12.11
CA THR A 529 19.42 -21.63 10.66
C THR A 529 20.17 -20.44 10.09
N VAL A 530 21.12 -20.67 9.18
CA VAL A 530 21.92 -19.62 8.54
C VAL A 530 21.77 -19.74 7.04
N ILE A 531 21.33 -18.66 6.38
CA ILE A 531 21.35 -18.53 4.93
C ILE A 531 22.46 -17.58 4.51
N TYR A 532 23.24 -17.98 3.52
CA TYR A 532 24.38 -17.21 3.04
C TYR A 532 24.52 -17.25 1.52
N GLY A 533 25.20 -16.31 0.94
CA GLY A 533 25.45 -16.20 -0.50
C GLY A 533 25.92 -14.81 -0.89
N GLN A 534 26.22 -14.62 -2.18
CA GLN A 534 26.70 -13.35 -2.71
C GLN A 534 25.69 -12.20 -2.52
N SER A 535 26.15 -10.98 -2.69
CA SER A 535 25.23 -9.82 -2.72
C SER A 535 24.38 -9.85 -3.98
N GLY A 536 23.09 -9.51 -3.84
CA GLY A 536 22.17 -9.43 -4.99
C GLY A 536 21.52 -10.76 -5.39
N VAL A 537 21.85 -11.90 -4.74
CA VAL A 537 21.23 -13.22 -5.02
C VAL A 537 19.82 -13.39 -4.45
N GLY A 538 19.24 -12.39 -3.79
CA GLY A 538 17.84 -12.45 -3.35
C GLY A 538 17.60 -12.90 -1.92
N LYS A 539 18.61 -13.00 -1.02
CA LYS A 539 18.44 -13.45 0.38
C LYS A 539 17.32 -12.72 1.12
N SER A 540 17.34 -11.39 1.14
CA SER A 540 16.29 -10.59 1.78
C SER A 540 14.92 -10.76 1.12
N SER A 541 14.89 -10.95 -0.20
CA SER A 541 13.68 -11.22 -0.96
C SER A 541 13.05 -12.57 -0.58
N ILE A 542 13.86 -13.63 -0.44
CA ILE A 542 13.42 -14.95 0.03
C ILE A 542 12.77 -14.84 1.42
N LEU A 543 13.36 -14.08 2.33
CA LEU A 543 12.83 -13.92 3.68
C LEU A 543 11.52 -13.12 3.68
N GLN A 544 11.48 -11.95 3.01
CA GLN A 544 10.35 -11.04 3.09
C GLN A 544 9.19 -11.41 2.17
N ALA A 545 9.48 -11.84 0.95
CA ALA A 545 8.48 -12.12 -0.07
C ALA A 545 8.11 -13.61 -0.21
N GLY A 546 8.83 -14.50 0.47
CA GLY A 546 8.60 -15.96 0.47
C GLY A 546 8.35 -16.53 1.87
N PHE A 547 9.36 -16.50 2.74
CA PHE A 547 9.34 -17.23 4.02
C PHE A 547 8.36 -16.63 5.05
N ILE A 548 8.39 -15.31 5.29
CA ILE A 548 7.48 -14.66 6.25
C ILE A 548 6.01 -14.82 5.85
N PRO A 549 5.60 -14.62 4.59
CA PRO A 549 4.23 -14.89 4.14
C PRO A 549 3.79 -16.35 4.37
N GLU A 550 4.69 -17.31 4.16
CA GLU A 550 4.37 -18.73 4.35
C GLU A 550 4.25 -19.10 5.83
N LEU A 551 5.08 -18.54 6.71
CA LEU A 551 4.95 -18.70 8.17
C LEU A 551 3.59 -18.21 8.68
N ARG A 552 3.08 -17.10 8.15
CA ARG A 552 1.79 -16.53 8.58
C ARG A 552 0.58 -17.40 8.24
N LYS A 553 0.69 -18.25 7.20
CA LYS A 553 -0.37 -19.19 6.80
C LYS A 553 -0.33 -20.49 7.59
N THR A 554 0.84 -20.86 8.08
CA THR A 554 1.10 -22.15 8.69
C THR A 554 0.77 -22.13 10.18
N THR A 555 0.16 -23.21 10.68
CA THR A 555 -0.03 -23.51 12.10
C THR A 555 0.57 -24.87 12.40
N ILE A 556 1.27 -25.03 13.52
CA ILE A 556 1.81 -26.32 13.98
C ILE A 556 1.32 -26.56 15.40
N ASP A 557 0.75 -27.72 15.66
CA ASP A 557 0.24 -28.12 16.99
C ASP A 557 -0.61 -27.03 17.65
N THR A 558 -1.54 -26.45 16.91
CA THR A 558 -2.40 -25.33 17.33
C THR A 558 -1.69 -23.98 17.58
N ARG A 559 -0.36 -23.88 17.40
CA ARG A 559 0.44 -22.69 17.57
C ARG A 559 0.60 -21.92 16.26
N ARG A 560 0.40 -20.60 16.31
CA ARG A 560 0.66 -19.68 15.20
C ARG A 560 2.05 -19.08 15.31
N PHE A 561 2.61 -18.64 14.18
CA PHE A 561 3.94 -18.04 14.15
C PHE A 561 3.88 -16.52 14.25
N ILE A 562 4.81 -15.95 15.03
CA ILE A 562 5.09 -14.50 15.05
C ILE A 562 6.49 -14.29 14.48
N PRO A 563 6.62 -13.86 13.20
CA PRO A 563 7.91 -13.52 12.62
C PRO A 563 8.35 -12.13 13.12
N VAL A 564 9.59 -12.02 13.58
CA VAL A 564 10.26 -10.82 14.06
C VAL A 564 11.44 -10.56 13.16
N LEU A 565 11.31 -9.60 12.22
CA LEU A 565 12.34 -9.27 11.23
C LEU A 565 13.17 -8.08 11.66
N LEU A 566 14.47 -8.26 11.87
CA LEU A 566 15.43 -7.21 12.18
C LEU A 566 16.37 -6.97 10.99
N GLN A 567 16.51 -5.70 10.57
CA GLN A 567 17.36 -5.27 9.44
C GLN A 567 18.28 -4.10 9.80
N VAL A 568 18.08 -3.46 10.95
CA VAL A 568 18.85 -2.31 11.41
C VAL A 568 19.44 -2.61 12.78
N TYR A 569 20.74 -2.42 12.94
CA TYR A 569 21.50 -2.85 14.11
C TYR A 569 22.09 -1.69 14.93
N THR A 570 21.91 -0.44 14.52
CA THR A 570 22.52 0.75 15.16
C THR A 570 22.01 1.00 16.58
N ASN A 571 20.77 0.62 16.88
CA ASN A 571 20.20 0.63 18.24
C ASN A 571 19.43 -0.66 18.45
N PHE A 572 20.16 -1.74 18.74
CA PHE A 572 19.64 -3.10 18.76
C PHE A 572 18.34 -3.25 19.55
N ASN A 573 18.31 -2.79 20.81
CA ASN A 573 17.13 -2.99 21.68
C ASN A 573 15.89 -2.28 21.13
N ARG A 574 16.03 -1.04 20.68
CA ARG A 574 14.93 -0.25 20.13
C ARG A 574 14.38 -0.84 18.82
N GLU A 575 15.27 -1.22 17.91
CA GLU A 575 14.86 -1.75 16.61
C GLU A 575 14.28 -3.16 16.74
N PHE A 576 14.82 -3.98 17.65
CA PHE A 576 14.24 -5.27 17.99
C PHE A 576 12.84 -5.14 18.60
N SER A 577 12.65 -4.19 19.50
CA SER A 577 11.33 -3.91 20.12
C SER A 577 10.30 -3.49 19.08
N ARG A 578 10.68 -2.66 18.11
CA ARG A 578 9.83 -2.31 16.96
C ARG A 578 9.46 -3.53 16.11
N ALA A 579 10.45 -4.35 15.77
CA ALA A 579 10.25 -5.55 14.98
C ALA A 579 9.28 -6.52 15.67
N LEU A 580 9.47 -6.71 16.99
CA LEU A 580 8.59 -7.54 17.82
C LEU A 580 7.17 -6.99 17.88
N ALA A 581 6.99 -5.69 18.14
CA ALA A 581 5.68 -5.02 18.16
C ALA A 581 4.98 -5.14 16.80
N THR A 582 5.73 -4.99 15.70
CA THR A 582 5.20 -5.16 14.34
C THR A 582 4.72 -6.60 14.10
N GLY A 583 5.52 -7.61 14.45
CA GLY A 583 5.14 -9.02 14.32
C GLY A 583 3.90 -9.38 15.15
N ILE A 584 3.76 -8.82 16.35
CA ILE A 584 2.59 -9.02 17.21
C ILE A 584 1.35 -8.36 16.58
N ARG A 585 1.46 -7.11 16.14
CA ARG A 585 0.37 -6.38 15.49
C ARG A 585 -0.19 -7.11 14.27
N GLU A 586 0.70 -7.63 13.43
CA GLU A 586 0.31 -8.31 12.19
C GLU A 586 -0.38 -9.67 12.41
N VAL A 587 -0.11 -10.34 13.54
CA VAL A 587 -0.69 -11.66 13.87
C VAL A 587 -1.89 -11.57 14.80
N LYS A 588 -1.87 -10.62 15.76
CA LYS A 588 -2.91 -10.47 16.80
C LYS A 588 -3.86 -9.31 16.55
N ASN A 589 -3.60 -8.40 15.61
CA ASN A 589 -4.30 -7.13 15.41
C ASN A 589 -4.36 -6.24 16.67
N ILE A 590 -3.33 -6.32 17.52
CA ILE A 590 -3.22 -5.52 18.75
C ILE A 590 -2.06 -4.54 18.57
N GLU A 591 -2.32 -3.25 18.75
CA GLU A 591 -1.24 -2.25 18.82
C GLU A 591 -0.59 -2.31 20.20
N LEU A 592 0.72 -2.58 20.22
CA LEU A 592 1.54 -2.50 21.41
C LEU A 592 2.47 -1.29 21.31
N ASP A 593 2.50 -0.50 22.39
CA ASP A 593 3.45 0.60 22.48
C ASP A 593 4.88 0.04 22.63
N SER A 594 5.70 0.26 21.60
CA SER A 594 7.09 -0.19 21.57
C SER A 594 8.01 0.60 22.52
N SER A 595 7.55 1.72 23.08
CA SER A 595 8.36 2.57 23.97
C SER A 595 8.65 1.93 25.32
N GLY A 596 7.89 0.92 25.73
CA GLY A 596 8.08 0.16 26.99
C GLY A 596 9.17 -0.90 26.96
N PHE A 597 9.72 -1.27 25.78
CA PHE A 597 10.64 -2.41 25.63
C PHE A 597 12.12 -1.96 25.44
N ASN A 598 12.67 -1.17 26.35
CA ASN A 598 14.01 -0.58 26.20
C ASN A 598 15.15 -1.46 26.75
N ASN A 599 14.87 -2.58 27.41
CA ASN A 599 15.85 -3.47 28.02
C ASN A 599 15.70 -4.91 27.48
N GLN A 600 16.80 -5.63 27.27
CA GLN A 600 16.83 -7.02 26.79
C GLN A 600 16.04 -7.98 27.68
N GLU A 601 16.11 -7.80 29.01
CA GLU A 601 15.34 -8.62 29.96
C GLU A 601 13.82 -8.51 29.76
N ILE A 602 13.32 -7.29 29.49
CA ILE A 602 11.90 -7.04 29.22
C ILE A 602 11.50 -7.69 27.88
N ILE A 603 12.37 -7.59 26.87
CA ILE A 603 12.15 -8.23 25.55
C ILE A 603 12.04 -9.74 25.72
N ILE A 604 12.97 -10.37 26.46
CA ILE A 604 12.97 -11.81 26.71
C ILE A 604 11.72 -12.23 27.49
N ALA A 605 11.32 -11.45 28.50
CA ALA A 605 10.08 -11.70 29.27
C ALA A 605 8.84 -11.65 28.35
N GLN A 606 8.79 -10.71 27.42
CA GLN A 606 7.69 -10.62 26.45
C GLN A 606 7.68 -11.82 25.48
N ILE A 607 8.85 -12.25 24.98
CA ILE A 607 8.96 -13.45 24.15
C ILE A 607 8.44 -14.67 24.91
N ARG A 608 8.82 -14.86 26.17
CA ARG A 608 8.30 -15.96 27.03
C ARG A 608 6.78 -15.87 27.20
N THR A 609 6.24 -14.67 27.37
CA THR A 609 4.79 -14.45 27.47
C THR A 609 4.07 -14.91 26.19
N LEU A 610 4.61 -14.58 25.00
CA LEU A 610 4.06 -15.01 23.71
C LEU A 610 4.09 -16.53 23.55
N VAL A 611 5.19 -17.16 23.94
CA VAL A 611 5.33 -18.62 23.91
C VAL A 611 4.29 -19.28 24.85
N ASN A 612 4.08 -18.74 26.05
CA ASN A 612 3.06 -19.21 27.00
C ASN A 612 1.62 -18.99 26.47
N GLN A 613 1.41 -18.01 25.59
CA GLN A 613 0.15 -17.76 24.88
C GLN A 613 -0.02 -18.63 23.62
N ASN A 614 0.73 -19.71 23.48
CA ASN A 614 0.63 -20.65 22.38
C ASN A 614 1.13 -20.12 21.01
N PHE A 615 2.19 -19.27 21.00
CA PHE A 615 2.83 -18.82 19.77
C PHE A 615 4.24 -19.40 19.62
N TRP A 616 4.66 -19.58 18.35
CA TRP A 616 6.05 -19.72 17.98
C TRP A 616 6.63 -18.33 17.69
N VAL A 617 7.82 -18.02 18.16
CA VAL A 617 8.50 -16.76 17.83
C VAL A 617 9.68 -17.07 16.92
N ILE A 618 9.66 -16.51 15.70
CA ILE A 618 10.72 -16.71 14.71
C ILE A 618 11.47 -15.39 14.54
N ILE A 619 12.68 -15.34 15.09
CA ILE A 619 13.55 -14.16 15.03
C ILE A 619 14.40 -14.27 13.75
N ILE A 620 14.31 -13.28 12.89
CA ILE A 620 14.98 -13.23 11.59
C ILE A 620 15.92 -12.03 11.59
N PHE A 621 17.22 -12.30 11.55
CA PHE A 621 18.26 -11.30 11.39
C PHE A 621 18.66 -11.24 9.92
N ASP A 622 18.18 -10.26 9.19
CA ASP A 622 18.53 -10.06 7.79
C ASP A 622 19.69 -9.07 7.65
N GLN A 623 20.60 -9.30 6.71
CA GLN A 623 21.85 -8.56 6.54
C GLN A 623 22.67 -8.53 7.85
N PHE A 624 22.87 -9.69 8.47
CA PHE A 624 23.53 -9.82 9.77
C PHE A 624 24.99 -9.35 9.75
N GLU A 625 25.63 -9.23 8.58
CA GLU A 625 26.92 -8.59 8.43
C GLU A 625 26.94 -7.15 8.96
N GLU A 626 25.84 -6.41 8.85
CA GLU A 626 25.75 -5.04 9.37
C GLU A 626 25.85 -4.97 10.90
N PHE A 627 25.47 -6.04 11.60
CA PHE A 627 25.64 -6.15 13.04
C PHE A 627 27.11 -6.04 13.46
N PHE A 628 28.05 -6.71 12.75
CA PHE A 628 29.48 -6.67 13.07
C PHE A 628 30.09 -5.28 12.96
N PHE A 629 29.47 -4.40 12.18
CA PHE A 629 29.93 -3.04 11.92
C PHE A 629 29.23 -2.01 12.81
N ALA A 630 27.95 -2.23 13.14
CA ALA A 630 27.22 -1.37 14.07
C ALA A 630 27.76 -1.53 15.51
N CYS A 631 28.10 -2.76 15.91
CA CYS A 631 28.66 -3.09 17.23
C CYS A 631 30.19 -3.18 17.17
N LYS A 632 30.87 -2.02 17.25
CA LYS A 632 32.35 -1.94 17.18
C LYS A 632 33.06 -2.45 18.43
N ASP A 633 32.37 -2.38 19.57
CA ASP A 633 32.92 -2.80 20.87
C ASP A 633 32.63 -4.29 21.10
N ASN A 634 33.67 -5.03 21.53
CA ASN A 634 33.57 -6.43 21.89
C ASN A 634 32.53 -6.69 22.99
N GLN A 635 32.38 -5.77 23.94
CA GLN A 635 31.39 -5.90 25.02
C GLN A 635 29.96 -5.81 24.47
N GLN A 636 29.67 -4.91 23.51
CA GLN A 636 28.37 -4.82 22.85
C GLN A 636 28.06 -6.08 22.05
N ARG A 637 29.06 -6.64 21.33
CA ARG A 637 28.90 -7.91 20.60
C ARG A 637 28.59 -9.07 21.53
N GLN A 638 29.32 -9.18 22.65
CA GLN A 638 29.09 -10.20 23.67
C GLN A 638 27.66 -10.13 24.26
N THR A 639 27.18 -8.93 24.54
CA THR A 639 25.82 -8.71 25.04
C THR A 639 24.76 -9.20 24.04
N CYS A 640 24.97 -8.94 22.74
CA CYS A 640 24.07 -9.45 21.70
C CYS A 640 24.15 -10.98 21.54
N TYR A 641 25.34 -11.56 21.59
CA TYR A 641 25.49 -13.02 21.54
C TYR A 641 24.84 -13.72 22.77
N GLN A 642 24.94 -13.09 23.93
CA GLN A 642 24.23 -13.57 25.12
C GLN A 642 22.70 -13.51 24.91
N PHE A 643 22.21 -12.43 24.35
CA PHE A 643 20.77 -12.29 24.00
C PHE A 643 20.33 -13.37 23.00
N ILE A 644 21.12 -13.66 21.96
CA ILE A 644 20.85 -14.74 21.00
C ILE A 644 20.79 -16.09 21.73
N LYS A 645 21.74 -16.36 22.62
CA LYS A 645 21.75 -17.57 23.46
C LYS A 645 20.49 -17.69 24.31
N ASP A 646 20.16 -16.62 25.06
CA ASP A 646 18.98 -16.58 25.92
C ASP A 646 17.67 -16.79 25.15
N CYS A 647 17.59 -16.30 23.91
CA CYS A 647 16.47 -16.58 23.01
C CYS A 647 16.42 -18.03 22.54
N LEU A 648 17.56 -18.61 22.18
CA LEU A 648 17.67 -20.02 21.75
C LEU A 648 17.33 -21.00 22.89
N ASP A 649 17.54 -20.61 24.14
CA ASP A 649 17.20 -21.41 25.30
C ASP A 649 15.70 -21.47 25.60
N ILE A 650 14.90 -20.56 25.03
CA ILE A 650 13.45 -20.55 25.17
C ILE A 650 12.81 -21.57 24.23
N PRO A 651 11.98 -22.50 24.71
CA PRO A 651 11.24 -23.43 23.85
C PRO A 651 10.35 -22.64 22.86
N TYR A 652 10.18 -23.16 21.65
CA TYR A 652 9.37 -22.56 20.60
C TYR A 652 9.86 -21.20 20.08
N VAL A 653 11.11 -20.84 20.38
CA VAL A 653 11.83 -19.73 19.74
C VAL A 653 12.85 -20.29 18.76
N LYS A 654 12.92 -19.71 17.55
CA LYS A 654 13.90 -20.07 16.53
C LYS A 654 14.53 -18.85 15.92
N ILE A 655 15.78 -18.98 15.49
CA ILE A 655 16.56 -17.89 14.90
C ILE A 655 16.98 -18.26 13.49
N VAL A 656 16.80 -17.29 12.57
CA VAL A 656 17.31 -17.35 11.20
C VAL A 656 18.27 -16.18 10.99
N LEU A 657 19.50 -16.48 10.61
CA LEU A 657 20.52 -15.49 10.24
C LEU A 657 20.65 -15.45 8.71
N SER A 658 20.68 -14.26 8.15
CA SER A 658 20.94 -14.03 6.72
C SER A 658 22.15 -13.11 6.59
N LEU A 659 23.20 -13.55 5.89
CA LEU A 659 24.43 -12.79 5.71
C LEU A 659 25.12 -13.08 4.39
N ARG A 660 26.06 -12.20 4.00
CA ARG A 660 26.92 -12.41 2.83
C ARG A 660 27.98 -13.48 3.11
N GLU A 661 28.33 -14.25 2.09
CA GLU A 661 29.33 -15.31 2.19
C GLU A 661 30.71 -14.82 2.65
N ASP A 662 31.11 -13.60 2.26
CA ASP A 662 32.36 -12.96 2.65
C ASP A 662 32.52 -12.80 4.17
N TYR A 663 31.40 -12.72 4.89
CA TYR A 663 31.33 -12.47 6.34
C TYR A 663 31.01 -13.71 7.16
N LEU A 664 30.87 -14.88 6.53
CA LEU A 664 30.56 -16.14 7.22
C LEU A 664 31.61 -16.46 8.32
N HIS A 665 32.88 -16.10 8.11
CA HIS A 665 33.95 -16.33 9.08
C HIS A 665 33.78 -15.54 10.39
N TYR A 666 33.06 -14.42 10.40
CA TYR A 666 32.77 -13.67 11.65
C TYR A 666 31.85 -14.43 12.59
N LEU A 667 31.00 -15.33 12.08
CA LEU A 667 30.16 -16.18 12.93
C LEU A 667 30.98 -17.13 13.82
N LEU A 668 32.26 -17.41 13.50
CA LEU A 668 33.15 -18.21 14.31
C LEU A 668 33.45 -17.53 15.66
N GLU A 669 33.28 -16.20 15.79
CA GLU A 669 33.43 -15.55 17.11
C GLU A 669 32.39 -16.08 18.11
N CYS A 670 31.13 -16.29 17.67
CA CYS A 670 30.07 -16.85 18.51
C CYS A 670 30.43 -18.27 19.02
N THR A 671 31.02 -19.08 18.13
CA THR A 671 31.43 -20.45 18.44
C THR A 671 32.57 -20.50 19.45
N ARG A 672 33.60 -19.65 19.26
CA ARG A 672 34.78 -19.60 20.16
C ARG A 672 34.45 -19.19 21.59
N GLN A 673 33.40 -18.40 21.79
CA GLN A 673 32.99 -17.90 23.10
C GLN A 673 31.96 -18.80 23.81
N GLY A 674 31.57 -19.96 23.22
CA GLY A 674 30.67 -20.92 23.84
C GLY A 674 29.18 -20.47 23.91
N TYR A 675 28.74 -19.44 23.16
CA TYR A 675 27.38 -18.98 23.18
C TYR A 675 26.38 -19.92 22.47
N LEU A 676 26.87 -20.90 21.72
CA LEU A 676 26.07 -21.76 20.86
C LEU A 676 26.11 -23.23 21.31
N GLU A 677 26.22 -23.47 22.61
CA GLU A 677 26.23 -24.85 23.17
C GLU A 677 24.99 -25.67 22.75
N ILE A 678 23.85 -25.02 22.62
CA ILE A 678 22.58 -25.65 22.24
C ILE A 678 22.58 -26.26 20.83
N ILE A 679 23.51 -25.86 19.97
CA ILE A 679 23.73 -26.40 18.61
C ILE A 679 25.10 -27.10 18.51
N GLY A 680 25.66 -27.53 19.65
CA GLY A 680 26.97 -28.19 19.71
C GLY A 680 28.18 -27.31 19.38
N ASN A 681 28.04 -25.98 19.47
CA ASN A 681 29.05 -24.98 19.12
C ASN A 681 29.63 -25.12 17.71
N ASN A 682 28.92 -25.74 16.78
CA ASN A 682 29.32 -25.87 15.37
C ASN A 682 28.38 -25.12 14.44
N ILE A 683 28.59 -23.80 14.24
CA ILE A 683 27.77 -22.95 13.35
C ILE A 683 28.02 -23.26 11.87
N LEU A 684 29.12 -23.91 11.52
CA LEU A 684 29.46 -24.31 10.15
C LEU A 684 28.92 -25.69 9.77
N ASP A 685 28.11 -26.31 10.63
CA ASP A 685 27.45 -27.56 10.29
C ASP A 685 26.59 -27.40 9.03
N ILE A 686 26.75 -28.31 8.07
CA ILE A 686 25.98 -28.32 6.80
C ILE A 686 24.47 -28.39 7.03
N ASN A 687 24.05 -28.92 8.17
CA ASN A 687 22.63 -28.94 8.56
C ASN A 687 22.12 -27.58 9.01
N ILE A 688 22.97 -26.60 9.33
CA ILE A 688 22.59 -25.24 9.75
C ILE A 688 22.65 -24.30 8.60
N LEU A 689 23.58 -24.50 7.66
CA LEU A 689 23.89 -23.61 6.55
C LEU A 689 23.04 -23.92 5.31
N SER A 690 22.59 -22.87 4.62
CA SER A 690 22.01 -22.98 3.27
C SER A 690 22.62 -21.92 2.38
N TYR A 691 23.23 -22.36 1.29
CA TYR A 691 23.78 -21.49 0.26
C TYR A 691 22.67 -21.05 -0.71
N ILE A 692 22.68 -19.77 -1.08
CA ILE A 692 21.79 -19.20 -2.10
C ILE A 692 22.68 -18.71 -3.23
N GLY A 693 22.49 -19.31 -4.42
CA GLY A 693 23.20 -18.98 -5.66
C GLY A 693 22.41 -18.08 -6.60
N ASN A 694 23.01 -17.84 -7.76
CA ASN A 694 22.39 -17.13 -8.90
C ASN A 694 21.38 -18.04 -9.62
N PHE A 695 20.58 -17.49 -10.54
CA PHE A 695 19.63 -18.25 -11.35
C PHE A 695 20.36 -19.00 -12.48
N THR A 696 19.88 -20.19 -12.83
CA THR A 696 20.18 -20.83 -14.10
C THR A 696 19.41 -20.14 -15.23
N ARG A 697 19.76 -20.46 -16.51
CA ARG A 697 19.05 -19.94 -17.68
C ARG A 697 17.56 -20.33 -17.68
N GLU A 698 17.24 -21.58 -17.34
CA GLU A 698 15.87 -22.07 -17.27
C GLU A 698 15.07 -21.37 -16.16
N GLU A 699 15.69 -21.17 -15.00
CA GLU A 699 15.06 -20.42 -13.91
C GLU A 699 14.81 -18.97 -14.28
N ALA A 700 15.77 -18.28 -14.88
CA ALA A 700 15.61 -16.90 -15.33
C ALA A 700 14.46 -16.76 -16.35
N LYS A 701 14.36 -17.70 -17.32
CA LYS A 701 13.27 -17.75 -18.29
C LYS A 701 11.92 -17.94 -17.60
N SER A 702 11.83 -18.87 -16.65
CA SER A 702 10.62 -19.14 -15.87
C SER A 702 10.21 -17.94 -15.02
N VAL A 703 11.19 -17.26 -14.40
CA VAL A 703 10.98 -16.04 -13.61
C VAL A 703 10.42 -14.91 -14.48
N ILE A 704 11.03 -14.64 -15.64
CA ILE A 704 10.54 -13.61 -16.57
C ILE A 704 9.10 -13.88 -16.97
N GLN A 705 8.77 -15.11 -17.38
CA GLN A 705 7.43 -15.51 -17.75
C GLN A 705 6.42 -15.32 -16.62
N SER A 706 6.78 -15.78 -15.41
CA SER A 706 5.91 -15.68 -14.22
C SER A 706 5.68 -14.23 -13.77
N LEU A 707 6.69 -13.35 -13.87
CA LEU A 707 6.57 -11.93 -13.56
C LEU A 707 5.67 -11.19 -14.56
N THR A 708 5.72 -11.57 -15.85
CA THR A 708 5.00 -10.86 -16.92
C THR A 708 3.60 -11.39 -17.15
N GLU A 709 3.31 -12.66 -16.83
CA GLU A 709 2.03 -13.35 -17.12
C GLU A 709 0.78 -12.61 -16.62
N LYS A 710 0.87 -11.97 -15.44
CA LYS A 710 -0.26 -11.28 -14.78
C LYS A 710 -0.10 -9.76 -14.72
N THR A 711 0.84 -9.21 -15.48
CA THR A 711 1.07 -7.77 -15.62
C THR A 711 0.66 -7.29 -17.02
N GLN A 712 0.68 -5.98 -17.24
CA GLN A 712 0.43 -5.42 -18.59
C GLN A 712 1.64 -5.58 -19.55
N LEU A 713 2.76 -6.10 -19.06
CA LEU A 713 3.98 -6.28 -19.83
C LEU A 713 3.99 -7.68 -20.46
N VAL A 714 3.63 -7.78 -21.74
CA VAL A 714 3.71 -9.02 -22.51
C VAL A 714 4.98 -8.99 -23.34
N LEU A 715 5.93 -9.88 -23.05
CA LEU A 715 7.19 -10.00 -23.80
C LEU A 715 7.12 -11.12 -24.84
N GLU A 716 7.69 -10.87 -26.02
CA GLU A 716 7.85 -11.86 -27.09
C GLU A 716 8.81 -12.99 -26.64
N SER A 717 8.49 -14.25 -26.93
CA SER A 717 9.32 -15.40 -26.52
C SER A 717 10.76 -15.31 -27.03
N ALA A 718 10.95 -14.81 -28.28
CA ALA A 718 12.27 -14.61 -28.84
C ALA A 718 13.08 -13.52 -28.09
N LEU A 719 12.40 -12.49 -27.57
CA LEU A 719 13.04 -11.49 -26.71
C LEU A 719 13.47 -12.10 -25.38
N ILE A 720 12.63 -12.95 -24.78
CA ILE A 720 12.98 -13.61 -23.50
C ILE A 720 14.22 -14.48 -23.67
N GLU A 721 14.30 -15.24 -24.76
CA GLU A 721 15.45 -16.11 -25.04
C GLU A 721 16.74 -15.31 -25.22
N GLN A 722 16.70 -14.24 -26.02
CA GLN A 722 17.85 -13.36 -26.23
C GLN A 722 18.28 -12.66 -24.93
N LEU A 723 17.32 -12.18 -24.16
CA LEU A 723 17.59 -11.52 -22.88
C LEU A 723 18.29 -12.44 -21.88
N VAL A 724 17.86 -13.69 -21.79
CA VAL A 724 18.48 -14.70 -20.93
C VAL A 724 19.91 -15.01 -21.38
N GLU A 725 20.15 -15.10 -22.68
CA GLU A 725 21.50 -15.32 -23.22
C GLU A 725 22.43 -14.13 -22.96
N ASP A 726 21.95 -12.90 -23.14
CA ASP A 726 22.74 -11.68 -22.93
C ASP A 726 23.04 -11.44 -21.44
N LEU A 727 22.19 -11.93 -20.52
CA LEU A 727 22.38 -11.80 -19.06
C LEU A 727 23.30 -12.90 -18.51
N ALA A 728 23.42 -14.05 -19.19
CA ALA A 728 24.24 -15.16 -18.73
C ALA A 728 25.73 -14.79 -18.70
N GLU A 729 26.38 -15.04 -17.55
CA GLU A 729 27.83 -14.92 -17.40
C GLU A 729 28.56 -16.15 -17.97
N ASP A 730 29.88 -16.17 -17.94
CA ASP A 730 30.73 -17.26 -18.50
C ASP A 730 30.36 -18.66 -17.97
N LEU A 731 29.80 -18.77 -16.79
CA LEU A 731 29.31 -20.01 -16.20
C LEU A 731 27.84 -20.32 -16.49
N GLY A 732 27.15 -19.46 -17.26
CA GLY A 732 25.73 -19.60 -17.58
C GLY A 732 24.78 -19.21 -16.44
N GLU A 733 25.29 -18.59 -15.38
CA GLU A 733 24.54 -18.09 -14.24
C GLU A 733 24.03 -16.65 -14.48
N ILE A 734 22.85 -16.32 -13.93
CA ILE A 734 22.23 -15.01 -14.07
C ILE A 734 21.94 -14.44 -12.69
N ARG A 735 22.46 -13.24 -12.44
CA ARG A 735 22.21 -12.55 -11.19
C ARG A 735 20.79 -12.00 -11.12
N PRO A 736 20.01 -12.33 -10.08
CA PRO A 736 18.64 -11.82 -9.93
C PRO A 736 18.52 -10.31 -10.03
N ILE A 737 19.46 -9.57 -9.46
CA ILE A 737 19.45 -8.10 -9.49
C ILE A 737 19.66 -7.53 -10.91
N GLU A 738 20.49 -8.15 -11.75
CA GLU A 738 20.70 -7.71 -13.14
C GLU A 738 19.44 -7.92 -13.97
N LEU A 739 18.79 -9.07 -13.80
CA LEU A 739 17.51 -9.36 -14.42
C LEU A 739 16.45 -8.30 -14.04
N GLN A 740 16.39 -7.91 -12.77
CA GLN A 740 15.47 -6.90 -12.29
C GLN A 740 15.79 -5.50 -12.86
N VAL A 741 17.06 -5.12 -12.95
CA VAL A 741 17.50 -3.82 -13.49
C VAL A 741 17.16 -3.73 -14.99
N VAL A 742 17.60 -4.70 -15.79
CA VAL A 742 17.36 -4.71 -17.24
C VAL A 742 15.87 -4.82 -17.55
N GLY A 743 15.14 -5.71 -16.85
CA GLY A 743 13.69 -5.83 -16.97
C GLY A 743 12.94 -4.55 -16.62
N SER A 744 13.41 -3.81 -15.60
CA SER A 744 12.84 -2.50 -15.24
C SER A 744 13.01 -1.46 -16.36
N GLN A 745 14.11 -1.48 -17.07
CA GLN A 745 14.33 -0.59 -18.22
C GLN A 745 13.49 -1.00 -19.45
N LEU A 746 13.38 -2.31 -19.75
CA LEU A 746 12.45 -2.80 -20.77
C LEU A 746 11.02 -2.29 -20.51
N GLN A 747 10.55 -2.40 -19.26
CA GLN A 747 9.22 -1.93 -18.89
C GLN A 747 9.08 -0.41 -18.97
N THR A 748 10.09 0.36 -18.58
CA THR A 748 10.06 1.82 -18.59
C THR A 748 10.03 2.36 -20.03
N GLN A 749 10.78 1.73 -20.95
CA GLN A 749 10.85 2.09 -22.35
C GLN A 749 9.78 1.41 -23.22
N LYS A 750 8.95 0.55 -22.61
CA LYS A 750 7.90 -0.24 -23.29
C LYS A 750 8.44 -1.12 -24.43
N ILE A 751 9.63 -1.70 -24.23
CA ILE A 751 10.23 -2.66 -25.15
C ILE A 751 9.61 -4.02 -24.92
N THR A 752 8.92 -4.56 -25.91
CA THR A 752 8.19 -5.84 -25.82
C THR A 752 8.56 -6.86 -26.87
N THR A 753 9.27 -6.45 -27.93
CA THR A 753 9.69 -7.31 -29.05
C THR A 753 11.21 -7.37 -29.20
N LEU A 754 11.73 -8.47 -29.75
CA LEU A 754 13.14 -8.64 -30.03
C LEU A 754 13.70 -7.52 -30.91
N LYS A 755 12.94 -7.10 -31.93
CA LYS A 755 13.35 -6.02 -32.83
C LYS A 755 13.53 -4.69 -32.10
N GLN A 756 12.62 -4.34 -31.17
CA GLN A 756 12.73 -3.13 -30.34
C GLN A 756 13.95 -3.20 -29.42
N TYR A 757 14.22 -4.37 -28.84
CA TYR A 757 15.38 -4.61 -27.98
C TYR A 757 16.70 -4.41 -28.71
N GLN A 758 16.82 -4.98 -29.89
CA GLN A 758 18.01 -4.79 -30.75
C GLN A 758 18.19 -3.34 -31.20
N GLN A 759 17.09 -2.64 -31.50
CA GLN A 759 17.13 -1.21 -31.88
C GLN A 759 17.52 -0.33 -30.66
N ALA A 760 17.15 -0.71 -29.46
CA ALA A 760 17.52 0.00 -28.23
C ALA A 760 18.98 -0.25 -27.81
N GLY A 761 19.73 -1.12 -28.50
CA GLY A 761 21.15 -1.38 -28.24
C GLY A 761 21.41 -2.45 -27.19
N GLU A 762 20.47 -3.37 -26.97
CA GLU A 762 20.60 -4.57 -26.16
C GLU A 762 20.91 -4.29 -24.67
N LYS A 763 21.43 -5.30 -23.93
CA LYS A 763 21.77 -5.19 -22.48
C LYS A 763 22.62 -3.96 -22.16
N LYS A 764 23.64 -3.67 -22.99
CA LYS A 764 24.61 -2.61 -22.71
C LYS A 764 23.97 -1.23 -22.58
N HIS A 765 23.10 -0.87 -23.53
CA HIS A 765 22.43 0.45 -23.51
C HIS A 765 21.36 0.53 -22.43
N LEU A 766 20.65 -0.55 -22.14
CA LEU A 766 19.67 -0.56 -21.03
C LEU A 766 20.34 -0.33 -19.67
N VAL A 767 21.55 -0.84 -19.48
CA VAL A 767 22.35 -0.56 -18.28
C VAL A 767 22.87 0.88 -18.26
N GLU A 768 23.27 1.43 -19.41
CA GLU A 768 23.63 2.85 -19.55
C GLU A 768 22.46 3.76 -19.21
N ASP A 769 21.26 3.46 -19.71
CA ASP A 769 20.04 4.20 -19.40
C ASP A 769 19.67 4.13 -17.92
N TYR A 770 19.92 2.98 -17.27
CA TYR A 770 19.75 2.84 -15.83
C TYR A 770 20.75 3.72 -15.06
N LEU A 771 22.00 3.75 -15.44
CA LEU A 771 22.99 4.66 -14.86
C LEU A 771 22.56 6.12 -15.00
N ASP A 772 22.10 6.51 -16.20
CA ASP A 772 21.60 7.86 -16.46
C ASP A 772 20.34 8.20 -15.64
N GLU A 773 19.45 7.23 -15.45
CA GLU A 773 18.30 7.39 -14.58
C GLU A 773 18.73 7.69 -13.14
N VAL A 774 19.67 6.91 -12.57
CA VAL A 774 20.13 7.10 -11.20
C VAL A 774 20.89 8.42 -11.03
N ILE A 775 21.69 8.83 -12.03
CA ILE A 775 22.36 10.13 -12.02
C ILE A 775 21.34 11.28 -12.03
N ARG A 776 20.29 11.18 -12.86
CA ARG A 776 19.19 12.17 -12.85
C ARG A 776 18.48 12.21 -11.50
N ASP A 777 18.29 11.08 -10.84
CA ASP A 777 17.69 11.02 -9.50
C ASP A 777 18.53 11.75 -8.43
N CYS A 778 19.86 11.89 -8.63
CA CYS A 778 20.70 12.72 -7.77
C CYS A 778 20.44 14.23 -7.91
N GLY A 779 19.66 14.64 -8.93
CA GLY A 779 19.33 16.03 -9.21
C GLY A 779 20.28 16.71 -10.20
N LEU A 780 19.76 17.69 -10.94
CA LEU A 780 20.51 18.42 -11.96
C LEU A 780 21.75 19.13 -11.39
N SER A 781 21.64 19.68 -10.18
CA SER A 781 22.74 20.34 -9.48
C SER A 781 23.88 19.40 -9.09
N ASN A 782 23.57 18.12 -8.88
CA ASN A 782 24.52 17.11 -8.44
C ASN A 782 25.03 16.22 -9.59
N LYS A 783 24.56 16.42 -10.83
CA LYS A 783 24.87 15.55 -11.97
C LYS A 783 26.38 15.37 -12.14
N ASN A 784 27.15 16.45 -12.24
CA ASN A 784 28.58 16.38 -12.45
C ASN A 784 29.32 15.74 -11.26
N LEU A 785 28.84 15.98 -10.04
CA LEU A 785 29.37 15.33 -8.83
C LEU A 785 29.10 13.83 -8.86
N ALA A 786 27.89 13.42 -9.23
CA ALA A 786 27.49 12.03 -9.33
C ALA A 786 28.32 11.25 -10.38
N GLU A 787 28.51 11.84 -11.56
CA GLU A 787 29.37 11.29 -12.60
C GLU A 787 30.83 11.16 -12.15
N LEU A 788 31.37 12.19 -11.48
CA LEU A 788 32.73 12.17 -10.93
C LEU A 788 32.92 11.09 -9.84
N VAL A 789 31.93 10.92 -8.96
CA VAL A 789 31.97 9.87 -7.92
C VAL A 789 32.02 8.49 -8.57
N LEU A 790 31.17 8.22 -9.59
CA LEU A 790 31.20 6.96 -10.33
C LEU A 790 32.56 6.74 -10.99
N TYR A 791 33.14 7.76 -11.61
CA TYR A 791 34.46 7.67 -12.21
C TYR A 791 35.56 7.36 -11.17
N LEU A 792 35.53 8.02 -10.00
CA LEU A 792 36.47 7.79 -8.90
C LEU A 792 36.37 6.38 -8.30
N LEU A 793 35.19 5.74 -8.38
CA LEU A 793 34.98 4.33 -7.95
C LEU A 793 35.46 3.32 -9.00
N THR A 794 36.16 3.74 -10.05
CA THR A 794 36.81 2.90 -11.07
C THR A 794 38.32 3.23 -11.14
N ASP A 795 39.15 2.28 -11.60
CA ASP A 795 40.54 2.49 -11.86
C ASP A 795 40.95 2.21 -13.32
N GLU A 796 42.20 2.50 -13.68
CA GLU A 796 42.76 2.31 -15.04
C GLU A 796 42.89 0.83 -15.41
N ASN A 797 42.93 -0.05 -14.45
CA ASN A 797 43.04 -1.50 -14.64
C ASN A 797 41.66 -2.16 -14.78
N ASN A 798 40.59 -1.37 -15.00
CA ASN A 798 39.20 -1.84 -15.01
C ASN A 798 38.76 -2.57 -13.74
N THR A 799 39.31 -2.17 -12.56
CA THR A 799 38.90 -2.70 -11.26
C THR A 799 37.99 -1.71 -10.48
N ARG A 800 37.42 -2.17 -9.42
CA ARG A 800 36.52 -1.44 -8.51
C ARG A 800 37.27 -1.12 -7.21
N PRO A 801 37.99 0.01 -7.10
CA PRO A 801 38.69 0.34 -5.87
C PRO A 801 37.71 0.59 -4.73
N LEU A 802 38.09 0.14 -3.53
CA LEU A 802 37.46 0.46 -2.28
C LEU A 802 37.88 1.85 -1.82
N LYS A 803 36.95 2.81 -1.67
CA LYS A 803 37.25 4.16 -1.25
C LYS A 803 36.43 4.58 -0.04
N THR A 804 37.08 5.27 0.89
CA THR A 804 36.39 5.91 2.01
C THR A 804 35.72 7.21 1.55
N ARG A 805 34.73 7.68 2.32
CA ARG A 805 34.15 9.02 2.08
C ARG A 805 35.22 10.11 2.11
N ALA A 806 36.21 10.00 2.99
CA ALA A 806 37.32 10.96 3.11
C ALA A 806 38.24 10.95 1.86
N ASP A 807 38.49 9.76 1.28
CA ASP A 807 39.26 9.65 0.04
C ASP A 807 38.51 10.31 -1.12
N LEU A 808 37.21 10.03 -1.26
CA LEU A 808 36.36 10.66 -2.28
C LEU A 808 36.37 12.19 -2.14
N VAL A 809 36.19 12.73 -0.94
CA VAL A 809 36.23 14.19 -0.70
C VAL A 809 37.57 14.76 -1.09
N ARG A 810 38.69 14.09 -0.77
CA ARG A 810 40.06 14.55 -1.11
C ARG A 810 40.22 14.56 -2.63
N GLU A 811 39.95 13.44 -3.31
CA GLU A 811 40.11 13.32 -4.76
C GLU A 811 39.19 14.26 -5.55
N ILE A 812 37.95 14.48 -5.09
CA ILE A 812 37.03 15.46 -5.68
C ILE A 812 37.60 16.87 -5.56
N LYS A 813 38.16 17.24 -4.38
CA LYS A 813 38.80 18.54 -4.19
C LYS A 813 40.05 18.72 -5.05
N ASP A 814 40.86 17.67 -5.21
CA ASP A 814 42.07 17.69 -6.04
C ASP A 814 41.75 17.86 -7.54
N MET A 815 40.61 17.26 -7.99
CA MET A 815 40.18 17.36 -9.39
C MET A 815 39.33 18.59 -9.70
N ALA A 816 38.50 19.05 -8.77
CA ALA A 816 37.53 20.11 -8.98
C ALA A 816 37.31 20.97 -7.74
N ASN A 817 38.04 22.08 -7.63
CA ASN A 817 37.97 23.03 -6.48
C ASN A 817 36.65 23.85 -6.41
N HIS A 818 35.63 23.57 -7.25
CA HIS A 818 34.49 24.48 -7.47
C HIS A 818 33.16 23.98 -6.92
N PHE A 819 33.10 22.78 -6.41
CA PHE A 819 31.83 22.30 -5.84
C PHE A 819 31.54 22.98 -4.50
N GLU A 820 30.53 23.84 -4.48
CA GLU A 820 29.99 24.38 -3.23
C GLU A 820 29.29 23.27 -2.44
N ASN A 821 29.41 23.25 -1.11
CA ASN A 821 28.77 22.27 -0.22
C ASN A 821 29.08 20.79 -0.53
N ILE A 822 30.29 20.44 -0.99
CA ILE A 822 30.71 19.07 -1.35
C ILE A 822 30.28 18.03 -0.32
N ASN A 823 30.39 18.31 0.98
CA ASN A 823 30.10 17.33 2.03
C ASN A 823 28.63 16.90 2.04
N GLN A 824 27.68 17.82 1.92
CA GLN A 824 26.25 17.51 1.97
C GLN A 824 25.76 16.89 0.67
N ASN A 825 26.24 17.39 -0.48
CA ASN A 825 25.84 16.89 -1.79
C ASN A 825 26.41 15.49 -2.04
N LEU A 826 27.65 15.22 -1.62
CA LEU A 826 28.27 13.90 -1.73
C LEU A 826 27.51 12.86 -0.89
N ASP A 827 27.09 13.20 0.32
CA ASP A 827 26.31 12.27 1.16
C ASP A 827 24.98 11.90 0.50
N THR A 828 24.32 12.86 -0.15
CA THR A 828 23.09 12.61 -0.92
C THR A 828 23.35 11.68 -2.10
N VAL A 829 24.40 11.96 -2.89
CA VAL A 829 24.76 11.13 -4.05
C VAL A 829 25.12 9.71 -3.64
N LEU A 830 25.98 9.54 -2.62
CA LEU A 830 26.40 8.23 -2.12
C LEU A 830 25.20 7.41 -1.58
N LYS A 831 24.30 8.05 -0.84
CA LYS A 831 23.08 7.38 -0.35
C LYS A 831 22.18 6.92 -1.49
N ILE A 832 21.96 7.76 -2.52
CA ILE A 832 21.17 7.37 -3.69
C ILE A 832 21.86 6.21 -4.44
N PHE A 833 23.18 6.23 -4.60
CA PHE A 833 23.93 5.16 -5.25
C PHE A 833 23.86 3.85 -4.49
N VAL A 834 23.91 3.89 -3.16
CA VAL A 834 23.73 2.69 -2.31
C VAL A 834 22.29 2.16 -2.41
N LEU A 835 21.30 3.03 -2.31
CA LEU A 835 19.89 2.66 -2.41
C LEU A 835 19.51 2.16 -3.81
N SER A 836 20.19 2.63 -4.86
CA SER A 836 19.98 2.17 -6.24
C SER A 836 20.69 0.85 -6.55
N GLY A 837 21.51 0.33 -5.64
CA GLY A 837 22.29 -0.88 -5.87
C GLY A 837 23.46 -0.72 -6.86
N LEU A 838 23.85 0.51 -7.20
CA LEU A 838 25.05 0.76 -8.00
C LEU A 838 26.33 0.68 -7.18
N VAL A 839 26.27 1.07 -5.92
CA VAL A 839 27.41 1.13 -5.01
C VAL A 839 27.13 0.33 -3.76
N PHE A 840 28.08 -0.51 -3.35
CA PHE A 840 28.10 -1.13 -2.04
C PHE A 840 28.66 -0.17 -1.00
N LEU A 841 27.99 -0.11 0.13
CA LEU A 841 28.54 0.41 1.35
C LEU A 841 29.13 -0.78 2.14
N LEU A 842 30.45 -0.76 2.34
CA LEU A 842 31.17 -1.71 3.17
C LEU A 842 31.51 -1.01 4.49
N PRO A 843 30.77 -1.35 5.56
CA PRO A 843 31.02 -0.76 6.86
C PRO A 843 32.30 -1.40 7.44
N GLU A 844 33.44 -0.79 7.24
CA GLU A 844 34.75 -1.19 7.80
C GLU A 844 35.22 -0.23 8.90
N ILE A 845 36.11 -0.71 9.78
CA ILE A 845 36.76 0.10 10.79
C ILE A 845 38.13 0.49 10.23
N PRO A 846 38.58 1.75 10.26
CA PRO A 846 38.03 2.89 11.00
C PRO A 846 36.96 3.71 10.25
N ALA A 847 36.72 3.47 8.97
CA ALA A 847 35.78 4.26 8.17
C ALA A 847 35.04 3.36 7.14
N GLU A 848 33.78 3.71 6.87
CA GLU A 848 32.98 3.11 5.82
C GLU A 848 33.64 3.25 4.46
N ARG A 849 33.55 2.22 3.62
CA ARG A 849 34.06 2.21 2.26
C ARG A 849 32.97 1.97 1.23
N TYR A 850 33.15 2.58 0.08
CA TYR A 850 32.25 2.52 -1.06
C TYR A 850 32.92 1.80 -2.22
N GLN A 851 32.18 0.92 -2.91
CA GLN A 851 32.65 0.17 -4.07
C GLN A 851 31.50 -0.03 -5.06
N LEU A 852 31.78 -0.01 -6.37
CA LEU A 852 30.80 -0.38 -7.37
C LEU A 852 30.37 -1.84 -7.20
N VAL A 853 29.09 -2.12 -7.46
CA VAL A 853 28.50 -3.46 -7.29
C VAL A 853 29.06 -4.45 -8.31
N HIS A 854 29.22 -4.02 -9.58
CA HIS A 854 29.58 -4.90 -10.69
C HIS A 854 30.78 -4.42 -11.50
N ASP A 855 31.65 -5.37 -11.88
CA ASP A 855 32.85 -5.08 -12.69
C ASP A 855 32.52 -4.55 -14.09
N TYR A 856 31.44 -5.04 -14.72
CA TYR A 856 31.05 -4.60 -16.07
C TYR A 856 30.66 -3.10 -16.12
N LEU A 857 30.25 -2.50 -15.00
CA LEU A 857 29.96 -1.08 -14.93
C LEU A 857 31.24 -0.23 -15.12
N VAL A 858 32.42 -0.76 -14.77
CA VAL A 858 33.69 -0.05 -14.88
C VAL A 858 34.00 0.30 -16.32
N SER A 859 33.87 -0.66 -17.23
CA SER A 859 34.12 -0.43 -18.66
C SER A 859 33.15 0.59 -19.25
N LEU A 860 31.85 0.54 -18.88
CA LEU A 860 30.84 1.49 -19.33
C LEU A 860 31.10 2.91 -18.83
N ILE A 861 31.46 3.07 -17.55
CA ILE A 861 31.77 4.36 -16.96
C ILE A 861 33.04 4.97 -17.60
N ARG A 862 34.08 4.17 -17.88
CA ARG A 862 35.33 4.67 -18.43
C ARG A 862 35.29 4.91 -19.93
N GLN A 863 34.63 4.05 -20.73
CA GLN A 863 34.60 4.22 -22.20
C GLN A 863 33.71 5.38 -22.64
N ASN A 864 32.54 5.56 -22.02
CA ASN A 864 31.55 6.52 -22.52
C ASN A 864 31.54 7.86 -21.80
N ARG A 865 32.14 7.97 -20.61
CA ARG A 865 32.00 9.15 -19.75
C ARG A 865 33.33 9.81 -19.37
N SER A 866 34.46 9.08 -19.44
CA SER A 866 35.75 9.62 -19.03
C SER A 866 36.22 10.78 -19.92
N SER A 867 35.99 10.71 -21.23
CA SER A 867 36.41 11.77 -22.17
C SER A 867 35.64 13.07 -21.95
N VAL A 868 34.35 13.00 -21.73
CA VAL A 868 33.47 14.18 -21.54
C VAL A 868 33.72 14.84 -20.17
N ILE A 869 33.86 14.04 -19.13
CA ILE A 869 34.14 14.56 -17.75
C ILE A 869 35.52 15.16 -17.67
N LEU A 870 36.55 14.50 -18.23
CA LEU A 870 37.92 15.01 -18.24
C LEU A 870 38.02 16.24 -19.15
N GLU A 871 37.33 16.28 -20.27
CA GLU A 871 37.33 17.45 -21.17
C GLU A 871 36.60 18.64 -20.54
N GLN A 872 35.47 18.42 -19.86
CA GLN A 872 34.76 19.46 -19.10
C GLN A 872 35.60 19.96 -17.93
N LEU A 873 36.24 19.09 -17.16
CA LEU A 873 37.11 19.43 -16.04
C LEU A 873 38.35 20.19 -16.54
N GLU A 874 38.93 19.81 -17.71
CA GLU A 874 40.05 20.57 -18.33
C GLU A 874 39.59 21.94 -18.83
N ILE A 875 38.41 22.05 -19.41
CA ILE A 875 37.83 23.32 -19.85
C ILE A 875 37.58 24.24 -18.66
N GLU A 876 37.02 23.69 -17.57
CA GLU A 876 36.82 24.46 -16.34
C GLU A 876 38.13 24.82 -15.66
N ARG A 877 39.10 23.91 -15.60
CA ARG A 877 40.46 24.19 -15.09
C ARG A 877 41.17 25.29 -15.89
N LYS A 878 41.03 25.25 -17.21
CA LYS A 878 41.56 26.32 -18.11
C LYS A 878 40.82 27.63 -17.92
N LYS A 879 39.52 27.63 -17.67
CA LYS A 879 38.72 28.84 -17.35
C LYS A 879 39.16 29.43 -15.99
N LEU A 880 39.42 28.58 -15.00
CA LEU A 880 39.87 29.00 -13.69
C LEU A 880 41.28 29.56 -13.72
N GLN A 881 42.24 28.85 -14.35
CA GLN A 881 43.59 29.33 -14.51
C GLN A 881 43.64 30.71 -15.22
N LYS A 882 42.72 30.91 -16.18
CA LYS A 882 42.58 32.24 -16.83
C LYS A 882 42.00 33.27 -15.88
N ALA A 883 41.03 32.89 -15.01
CA ALA A 883 40.47 33.81 -14.03
C ALA A 883 41.45 34.14 -12.90
N GLU A 884 42.23 33.15 -12.42
CA GLU A 884 43.29 33.35 -11.43
C GLU A 884 44.44 34.16 -11.99
N ALA A 885 44.85 33.90 -13.23
CA ALA A 885 45.86 34.71 -13.93
C ALA A 885 45.42 36.18 -14.06
N LYS A 886 44.13 36.39 -14.44
CA LYS A 886 43.54 37.73 -14.52
C LYS A 886 43.42 38.41 -13.14
N ASN A 887 43.11 37.65 -12.09
CA ASN A 887 43.10 38.14 -10.70
C ASN A 887 44.55 38.47 -10.21
N GLN A 888 45.51 37.65 -10.59
CA GLN A 888 46.94 37.97 -10.29
C GLN A 888 47.43 39.20 -11.04
N GLU A 889 47.03 39.38 -12.31
CA GLU A 889 47.31 40.61 -13.08
C GLU A 889 46.63 41.83 -12.43
N LEU A 890 45.38 41.73 -12.03
CA LEU A 890 44.66 42.78 -11.30
C LEU A 890 45.29 43.08 -9.94
N ARG A 891 45.76 42.06 -9.20
CA ARG A 891 46.52 42.26 -7.95
C ARG A 891 47.87 42.93 -8.21
N ARG A 892 48.60 42.55 -9.30
CA ARG A 892 49.83 43.19 -9.69
C ARG A 892 49.61 44.65 -10.12
N LEU A 893 48.56 44.94 -10.86
CA LEU A 893 48.16 46.31 -11.21
C LEU A 893 47.75 47.11 -9.96
N PHE A 894 47.02 46.47 -9.01
CA PHE A 894 46.64 47.11 -7.75
C PHE A 894 47.86 47.42 -6.86
N ILE A 895 48.86 46.52 -6.78
CA ILE A 895 50.06 46.74 -6.04
C ILE A 895 50.91 47.83 -6.74
N ARG A 896 50.96 47.84 -8.09
CA ARG A 896 51.60 48.96 -8.85
C ARG A 896 50.92 50.29 -8.65
N SER A 897 49.60 50.33 -8.54
CA SER A 897 48.79 51.51 -8.22
C SER A 897 49.08 52.04 -6.81
N ILE A 898 49.25 51.14 -5.84
CA ILE A 898 49.64 51.51 -4.46
C ILE A 898 51.02 52.09 -4.40
N ILE A 899 51.99 51.58 -5.17
CA ILE A 899 53.35 52.10 -5.23
C ILE A 899 53.39 53.48 -5.93
N ILE A 900 52.53 53.70 -6.94
CA ILE A 900 52.42 54.99 -7.62
C ILE A 900 51.61 55.98 -6.72
N GLY A 901 50.63 55.47 -5.94
CA GLY A 901 49.80 56.25 -5.01
C GLY A 901 50.58 56.81 -3.82
N SER A 902 51.60 56.12 -3.36
CA SER A 902 52.48 56.64 -2.29
C SER A 902 53.41 57.82 -2.72
N GLY A 903 53.68 57.95 -4.06
CA GLY A 903 54.35 59.11 -4.65
C GLY A 903 53.47 60.33 -4.83
N MET A 904 52.14 60.15 -4.91
CA MET A 904 51.14 61.20 -5.13
C MET A 904 50.59 61.83 -3.84
N ALA A 905 50.80 61.23 -2.69
CA ALA A 905 50.41 61.83 -1.40
C ALA A 905 51.08 63.18 -1.09
N LEU A 906 52.15 63.48 -1.80
CA LEU A 906 52.79 64.77 -1.65
C LEU A 906 52.23 65.86 -2.56
N LEU A 907 51.30 65.54 -3.49
CA LEU A 907 50.61 66.46 -4.38
C LEU A 907 49.16 66.72 -3.96
N LEU A 908 48.71 66.16 -2.90
CA LEU A 908 47.32 66.16 -2.46
C LEU A 908 46.91 67.36 -1.62
N THR A 909 47.88 68.28 -1.32
CA THR A 909 47.57 69.58 -0.69
C THR A 909 47.04 70.60 -1.69
N LEU A 910 47.12 70.32 -2.99
CA LEU A 910 46.60 71.20 -4.06
C LEU A 910 45.27 70.69 -4.67
N ALA A 911 44.75 69.53 -4.23
CA ALA A 911 43.56 68.87 -4.88
C ALA A 911 42.25 68.99 -4.16
N LEU A 912 42.13 69.77 -3.10
CA LEU A 912 40.81 70.02 -2.40
C LEU A 912 39.75 70.71 -3.32
N GLY A 913 40.18 71.20 -4.49
CA GLY A 913 39.26 71.76 -5.51
C GLY A 913 38.64 70.76 -6.41
N PHE A 914 39.23 69.59 -6.58
CA PHE A 914 38.77 68.56 -7.51
C PHE A 914 37.81 67.54 -6.86
N TRP A 915 37.62 67.50 -5.57
CA TRP A 915 36.81 66.49 -4.91
C TRP A 915 35.27 66.64 -5.21
N ARG A 916 34.81 67.85 -5.47
CA ARG A 916 33.39 68.07 -5.87
C ARG A 916 33.06 67.54 -7.27
N ILE A 917 34.03 67.35 -8.14
CA ILE A 917 33.83 66.79 -9.49
C ILE A 917 33.86 65.24 -9.48
N ALA A 918 34.61 64.61 -8.57
CA ALA A 918 34.67 63.14 -8.42
C ALA A 918 33.40 62.56 -7.86
N GLU A 919 32.68 63.26 -6.99
CA GLU A 919 31.43 62.76 -6.38
C GLU A 919 30.29 62.64 -7.41
N SER A 920 30.25 63.49 -8.43
CA SER A 920 29.26 63.43 -9.50
C SER A 920 29.59 62.29 -10.51
N LYS A 921 30.87 61.97 -10.71
CA LYS A 921 31.27 60.87 -11.60
C LYS A 921 31.02 59.49 -11.00
N ASN A 922 31.24 59.31 -9.71
CA ASN A 922 30.93 58.07 -9.04
C ASN A 922 29.42 57.71 -9.11
N LYS A 923 28.54 58.70 -9.01
CA LYS A 923 27.12 58.51 -9.17
C LYS A 923 26.76 58.11 -10.60
N GLN A 924 27.41 58.69 -11.62
CA GLN A 924 27.20 58.33 -13.00
C GLN A 924 27.69 56.91 -13.37
N VAL A 925 28.80 56.47 -12.75
CA VAL A 925 29.32 55.10 -12.94
C VAL A 925 28.40 54.07 -12.31
N SER A 926 27.84 54.34 -11.12
CA SER A 926 26.87 53.46 -10.47
C SER A 926 25.58 53.33 -11.29
N LEU A 927 25.06 54.44 -11.83
CA LEU A 927 23.87 54.45 -12.68
C LEU A 927 24.10 53.70 -14.02
N ALA A 928 25.29 53.87 -14.63
CA ALA A 928 25.66 53.16 -15.83
C ALA A 928 25.76 51.62 -15.61
N LEU A 929 26.31 51.19 -14.45
CA LEU A 929 26.43 49.78 -14.07
C LEU A 929 25.05 49.16 -13.84
N GLU A 930 24.16 49.87 -13.14
CA GLU A 930 22.80 49.32 -12.92
C GLU A 930 21.97 49.31 -14.23
N ASN A 931 22.12 50.27 -15.11
CA ASN A 931 21.52 50.23 -16.45
C ASN A 931 22.04 49.10 -17.32
N THR A 932 23.33 48.71 -17.18
CA THR A 932 23.93 47.57 -17.89
C THR A 932 23.36 46.23 -17.35
N LYS A 933 23.17 46.09 -16.04
CA LYS A 933 22.52 44.95 -15.41
C LYS A 933 21.07 44.76 -15.88
N TYR A 934 20.32 45.91 -15.96
CA TYR A 934 18.98 45.88 -16.50
C TYR A 934 18.94 45.35 -17.95
N THR A 935 19.82 45.83 -18.83
CA THR A 935 19.89 45.42 -20.23
C THR A 935 20.30 43.93 -20.37
N ALA A 936 21.18 43.43 -19.51
CA ALA A 936 21.58 42.01 -19.49
C ALA A 936 20.42 41.10 -19.05
N LEU A 937 19.70 41.47 -18.00
CA LEU A 937 18.58 40.68 -17.47
C LEU A 937 17.36 40.70 -18.42
N THR A 938 17.09 41.76 -19.12
CA THR A 938 16.01 41.84 -20.12
C THR A 938 16.29 40.99 -21.37
N THR A 939 17.51 40.76 -21.73
CA THR A 939 17.89 39.84 -22.83
C THR A 939 17.73 38.36 -22.46
N GLU A 940 17.67 38.03 -21.18
CA GLU A 940 17.45 36.66 -20.66
C GLU A 940 16.00 36.35 -20.33
N ASN A 941 15.04 37.20 -20.67
CA ASN A 941 13.59 37.07 -20.36
C ASN A 941 13.23 37.06 -18.86
N ASN A 942 14.10 37.52 -17.96
CA ASN A 942 13.83 37.63 -16.52
C ASN A 942 13.34 39.03 -16.16
N GLN A 943 12.14 39.38 -16.59
CA GLN A 943 11.61 40.74 -16.48
C GLN A 943 11.45 41.23 -15.03
N LEU A 944 11.10 40.32 -14.09
CA LEU A 944 10.90 40.67 -12.69
C LEU A 944 12.27 40.93 -11.97
N GLU A 945 13.29 40.17 -12.27
CA GLU A 945 14.64 40.34 -11.73
C GLU A 945 15.34 41.58 -12.31
N ALA A 946 14.96 41.97 -13.55
CA ALA A 946 15.50 43.20 -14.19
C ALA A 946 15.04 44.48 -13.49
N LEU A 947 13.94 44.46 -12.73
CA LEU A 947 13.47 45.63 -11.97
C LEU A 947 14.39 46.02 -10.82
N LEU A 948 15.05 45.09 -10.16
CA LEU A 948 15.86 45.35 -8.97
C LEU A 948 17.02 46.32 -9.25
N PRO A 949 17.81 46.18 -10.36
CA PRO A 949 18.83 47.14 -10.75
C PRO A 949 18.24 48.55 -11.03
N LEU A 950 17.10 48.67 -11.70
CA LEU A 950 16.49 49.93 -12.03
C LEU A 950 15.95 50.67 -10.79
N VAL A 951 15.37 49.90 -9.83
CA VAL A 951 14.94 50.45 -8.55
C VAL A 951 16.13 50.94 -7.72
N THR A 952 17.23 50.23 -7.77
CA THR A 952 18.52 50.65 -7.12
C THR A 952 19.04 51.94 -7.74
N ALA A 953 19.01 52.04 -9.07
CA ALA A 953 19.36 53.26 -9.78
C ALA A 953 18.38 54.43 -9.48
N GLY A 954 17.06 54.14 -9.37
CA GLY A 954 16.04 55.11 -8.98
C GLY A 954 16.24 55.67 -7.58
N LYS A 955 16.68 54.88 -6.62
CA LYS A 955 17.06 55.30 -5.27
C LYS A 955 18.27 56.28 -5.31
N LEU A 956 19.23 56.11 -6.20
CA LEU A 956 20.35 57.01 -6.38
C LEU A 956 19.95 58.35 -6.98
N LEU A 957 18.82 58.38 -7.71
CA LEU A 957 18.30 59.62 -8.32
C LEU A 957 17.25 60.33 -7.44
N SER A 958 16.78 59.69 -6.37
CA SER A 958 15.75 60.25 -5.50
C SER A 958 16.20 61.56 -4.87
N HIS A 959 15.50 62.67 -5.18
CA HIS A 959 15.65 64.02 -4.74
C HIS A 959 16.43 65.03 -5.66
N GLN A 960 16.75 64.67 -6.91
CA GLN A 960 17.34 65.63 -7.84
C GLN A 960 16.72 65.49 -9.24
N THR A 961 16.57 66.66 -9.95
CA THR A 961 16.25 66.69 -11.36
C THR A 961 17.41 66.09 -12.20
N PRO A 962 17.21 65.20 -13.16
CA PRO A 962 18.26 64.58 -13.96
C PRO A 962 19.05 65.67 -14.73
N LYS A 963 20.38 65.70 -14.55
CA LYS A 963 21.26 66.68 -15.19
C LYS A 963 22.19 66.06 -16.25
N SER A 964 22.31 64.75 -16.31
CA SER A 964 23.18 64.05 -17.28
C SER A 964 22.39 63.10 -18.20
N ALA A 965 22.95 62.75 -19.35
CA ALA A 965 22.34 61.82 -20.28
C ALA A 965 22.08 60.42 -19.67
N ILE A 966 22.98 59.96 -18.77
CA ILE A 966 22.87 58.69 -18.06
C ILE A 966 21.73 58.72 -17.05
N GLU A 967 21.51 59.84 -16.34
CA GLU A 967 20.41 60.05 -15.40
C GLU A 967 19.06 60.05 -16.11
N GLN A 968 18.99 60.69 -17.31
CA GLN A 968 17.81 60.71 -18.16
C GLN A 968 17.47 59.30 -18.73
N GLU A 969 18.51 58.56 -19.12
CA GLU A 969 18.36 57.19 -19.61
C GLU A 969 17.83 56.26 -18.53
N THR A 970 18.35 56.39 -17.28
CA THR A 970 17.88 55.61 -16.13
C THR A 970 16.41 55.90 -15.82
N GLN A 971 15.99 57.16 -15.85
CA GLN A 971 14.62 57.56 -15.62
C GLN A 971 13.66 57.05 -16.72
N SER A 972 14.10 57.06 -18.00
CA SER A 972 13.38 56.52 -19.13
C SER A 972 13.19 55.00 -19.01
N LYS A 973 14.25 54.27 -18.68
CA LYS A 973 14.18 52.79 -18.48
C LYS A 973 13.30 52.41 -17.32
N LEU A 974 13.32 53.17 -16.22
CA LEU A 974 12.42 52.92 -15.08
C LEU A 974 10.94 53.16 -15.44
N SER A 975 10.66 54.24 -16.23
CA SER A 975 9.31 54.51 -16.70
C SER A 975 8.77 53.43 -17.66
N ILE A 976 9.59 52.92 -18.57
CA ILE A 976 9.24 51.85 -19.50
C ILE A 976 9.01 50.53 -18.69
N ALA A 977 9.85 50.22 -17.72
CA ALA A 977 9.68 49.04 -16.92
C ALA A 977 8.37 49.04 -16.10
N ILE A 978 7.99 50.17 -15.56
CA ILE A 978 6.70 50.34 -14.86
C ILE A 978 5.52 50.18 -15.83
N GLN A 979 5.63 50.71 -17.05
CA GLN A 979 4.60 50.58 -18.08
C GLN A 979 4.41 49.13 -18.53
N VAL A 980 5.51 48.36 -18.73
CA VAL A 980 5.46 46.94 -19.09
C VAL A 980 4.77 46.10 -17.98
N ILE A 981 5.03 46.41 -16.71
CA ILE A 981 4.36 45.75 -15.57
C ILE A 981 2.86 46.03 -15.57
N GLN A 982 2.43 47.23 -15.94
CA GLN A 982 1.01 47.55 -16.08
C GLN A 982 0.34 46.85 -17.28
N GLU A 983 1.05 46.71 -18.40
CA GLU A 983 0.55 46.05 -19.61
C GLU A 983 0.47 44.51 -19.49
N GLU A 984 1.36 43.88 -18.73
CA GLU A 984 1.38 42.44 -18.56
C GLU A 984 0.61 41.92 -17.33
N ASN A 985 -0.05 42.81 -16.55
CA ASN A 985 -0.75 42.41 -15.30
C ASN A 985 0.14 41.66 -14.29
N ILE A 986 1.43 41.96 -14.24
CA ILE A 986 2.38 41.29 -13.32
C ILE A 986 2.14 41.67 -11.86
N LEU A 987 1.39 42.75 -11.60
CA LEU A 987 0.85 43.10 -10.29
C LEU A 987 -0.61 42.65 -10.22
N ASP A 988 -0.81 41.36 -9.98
CA ASP A 988 -2.17 40.82 -9.77
C ASP A 988 -2.79 41.45 -8.52
N GLY A 989 -3.88 42.15 -8.69
CA GLY A 989 -4.62 42.82 -7.62
C GLY A 989 -5.13 44.21 -7.96
N HIS A 990 -4.68 44.80 -9.07
CA HIS A 990 -5.19 46.07 -9.57
C HIS A 990 -5.93 45.89 -10.90
N ASP A 991 -7.16 46.33 -10.92
CA ASP A 991 -7.93 46.43 -12.19
C ASP A 991 -7.26 47.44 -13.12
N LYS A 992 -7.52 47.39 -14.41
CA LYS A 992 -6.93 48.12 -15.55
C LYS A 992 -6.61 49.60 -15.38
N ASN A 993 -6.49 50.09 -14.17
CA ASN A 993 -6.21 51.49 -13.83
C ASN A 993 -4.69 51.71 -13.63
N SER A 994 -4.28 52.95 -13.80
CA SER A 994 -2.88 53.34 -13.69
C SER A 994 -2.35 53.18 -12.26
N VAL A 995 -1.20 52.54 -12.11
CA VAL A 995 -0.47 52.52 -10.82
C VAL A 995 0.04 53.94 -10.49
N LEU A 996 -0.45 54.50 -9.38
CA LEU A 996 -0.10 55.85 -8.96
C LEU A 996 1.24 55.95 -8.27
N SER A 997 1.63 54.92 -7.55
CA SER A 997 2.93 54.84 -6.90
C SER A 997 3.38 53.40 -6.62
N VAL A 998 4.68 53.22 -6.57
CA VAL A 998 5.32 51.96 -6.14
C VAL A 998 6.31 52.31 -5.03
N SER A 999 6.21 51.66 -3.89
CA SER A 999 7.14 51.79 -2.77
C SER A 999 7.81 50.43 -2.48
N ILE A 1000 9.07 50.49 -2.11
CA ILE A 1000 9.88 49.29 -1.81
C ILE A 1000 10.36 49.40 -0.36
N SER A 1001 10.29 48.31 0.37
CA SER A 1001 10.80 48.23 1.74
C SER A 1001 12.31 48.48 1.78
N PRO A 1002 12.85 48.97 2.87
CA PRO A 1002 14.27 49.31 2.98
C PRO A 1002 15.22 48.12 2.75
N ASP A 1003 14.74 46.91 3.01
CA ASP A 1003 15.45 45.66 2.78
C ASP A 1003 15.27 45.07 1.35
N SER A 1004 14.52 45.76 0.50
CA SER A 1004 14.23 45.37 -0.89
C SER A 1004 13.47 44.05 -1.05
N GLN A 1005 12.80 43.57 0.01
CA GLN A 1005 12.09 42.30 -0.02
C GLN A 1005 10.60 42.44 -0.33
N ILE A 1006 10.03 43.59 -0.15
CA ILE A 1006 8.59 43.85 -0.34
C ILE A 1006 8.42 45.05 -1.31
N ILE A 1007 7.58 44.89 -2.31
CA ILE A 1007 7.15 45.92 -3.23
C ILE A 1007 5.68 46.20 -2.94
N ALA A 1008 5.32 47.44 -2.63
CA ALA A 1008 3.95 47.89 -2.49
C ALA A 1008 3.59 48.84 -3.63
N SER A 1009 2.46 48.60 -4.29
CA SER A 1009 1.92 49.47 -5.36
C SER A 1009 0.60 50.09 -4.92
N ALA A 1010 0.35 51.31 -5.32
CA ALA A 1010 -0.92 51.97 -5.13
C ALA A 1010 -1.51 52.34 -6.49
N SER A 1011 -2.79 52.09 -6.69
CA SER A 1011 -3.55 52.36 -7.91
C SER A 1011 -4.78 53.24 -7.58
N ASP A 1012 -5.41 53.80 -8.59
CA ASP A 1012 -6.64 54.59 -8.47
C ASP A 1012 -7.89 53.67 -8.37
N ASP A 1013 -7.73 52.37 -8.26
CA ASP A 1013 -8.83 51.47 -8.01
C ASP A 1013 -9.26 51.48 -6.54
N LYS A 1014 -10.53 51.40 -6.28
CA LYS A 1014 -11.12 51.48 -4.93
C LYS A 1014 -10.85 50.26 -4.02
N ASN A 1015 -9.99 49.35 -4.43
CA ASN A 1015 -9.61 48.15 -3.64
C ASN A 1015 -8.20 48.33 -3.08
N ASN A 1016 -8.11 48.45 -1.76
CA ASN A 1016 -6.85 48.49 -1.02
C ASN A 1016 -6.04 47.20 -1.19
#